data_d4a7ff639ad58c101d6e8e36b685d1e8
#
_entry.id   d4a7ff639ad58c101d6e8e36b685d1e8
#
_cell.length_a   1.000
_cell.length_b   1.000
_cell.length_c   1.000
_cell.angle_alpha   90.00
_cell.angle_beta   90.00
_cell.angle_gamma   90.00
#
_symmetry.space_group_name_H-M   'P 1'
#
loop_
_entity.id
_entity.type
_entity.pdbx_description
1 polymer ?
#
loop_
_entity_poly.entity_id
_entity_poly.type
_entity_poly.pdbx_seq_one_letter_code
_entity_poly.pdbx_strand_id
1 'polypeptide(L)'
;LQDRLHALSRAARPTQVAIKVTGLGGGGSCSGTIIDAQGGWILTAGHCFEKPGQPVAIELPDGRTIPGTTAGLHCEANKDCGLVKFDPVEGIVAARLGPSGRLVAGDWLVPFGHTHGFTKDRAAVMRIGRVVHQREYAIELDAPMSGGDSGGGVFDLQGRLVGVVSTTSGEPTLGSMCTSDFAASRLADLKADSVTGGRTVDPAKLAAMWSGERGEFEPTVDAGRGAPGLREITGNLTTPWLQSVCQVSVDHRPVGMATVIDADGVLLAKDSDIGRSSQAVEVTLPVGTTVRARRVVRDRDLDLVVLKVEGDDLVPVEWADDAVPTSGTIVVSASSQWNGESWGIIGLDGLRKNAIDGLSGFLGIRVEQDTPDGRGLKVIQSSIGSPAWVAGLREGDRLLRLAGQTVGAQHDIGRIVRAYGGGELLLIEIDRGGTPMSLLTRVTVRPDDRRIAQSTMLFPASRRASGFGGVLQHDTPLPCVRMGGPLLGLDGRALGINIARPDRTATYALPAASVKPLLPGWIEAAKAGTTLPTVAPIDLWPPMQRSGSRWIGHPALAELEGSSLVYAFDQRVDPGVIEGWTDPLARCAWAAELDPGTYDMFIEAGLVGHAERSATIDVGYEASAAQDGGRGNAGAADGAADGPDRAKRVWIKATQPPNERVDGRMKLATFPAGRFNLRERGPVVVWAGRPGAPDLVIGRLTLRAVDAAANPGEDAPKADPDE
;
A
#
# COMPACT_ATOMS: atom_id res chain seq x y z
N LEU A 1 -1.09 -29.81 11.67
CA LEU A 1 -1.71 -28.89 10.73
C LEU A 1 -0.75 -28.54 9.58
N GLN A 2 0.47 -28.09 9.87
CA GLN A 2 1.46 -27.67 8.87
C GLN A 2 1.70 -28.75 7.80
N ASP A 3 1.91 -30.00 8.17
CA ASP A 3 2.12 -31.09 7.20
C ASP A 3 0.93 -31.28 6.25
N ARG A 4 -0.30 -31.11 6.77
CA ARG A 4 -1.51 -31.12 5.95
C ARG A 4 -1.55 -29.97 4.98
N LEU A 5 -1.16 -28.76 5.42
CA LEU A 5 -1.08 -27.57 4.56
C LEU A 5 -0.04 -27.75 3.45
N HIS A 6 1.12 -28.33 3.76
CA HIS A 6 2.14 -28.65 2.74
C HIS A 6 1.62 -29.70 1.74
N ALA A 7 0.96 -30.76 2.21
CA ALA A 7 0.38 -31.76 1.33
C ALA A 7 -0.72 -31.17 0.44
N LEU A 8 -1.59 -30.33 1.01
CA LEU A 8 -2.66 -29.65 0.29
C LEU A 8 -2.09 -28.69 -0.76
N SER A 9 -1.07 -27.91 -0.44
CA SER A 9 -0.42 -27.02 -1.40
C SER A 9 0.07 -27.79 -2.63
N ARG A 10 0.75 -28.91 -2.42
CA ARG A 10 1.24 -29.76 -3.52
C ARG A 10 0.13 -30.37 -4.36
N ALA A 11 -1.02 -30.73 -3.75
CA ALA A 11 -2.14 -31.35 -4.44
C ALA A 11 -3.06 -30.34 -5.14
N ALA A 12 -3.37 -29.23 -4.50
CA ALA A 12 -4.36 -28.26 -4.98
C ALA A 12 -3.80 -27.23 -5.97
N ARG A 13 -2.57 -26.74 -5.75
CA ARG A 13 -1.97 -25.72 -6.59
C ARG A 13 -1.91 -26.10 -8.08
N PRO A 14 -1.55 -27.33 -8.47
CA PRO A 14 -1.54 -27.74 -9.88
C PRO A 14 -2.92 -27.72 -10.55
N THR A 15 -3.99 -27.59 -9.81
CA THR A 15 -5.35 -27.49 -10.34
C THR A 15 -5.83 -26.05 -10.55
N GLN A 16 -5.04 -25.05 -10.10
CA GLN A 16 -5.40 -23.65 -10.16
C GLN A 16 -4.90 -22.98 -11.43
N VAL A 17 -5.74 -22.18 -12.07
CA VAL A 17 -5.41 -21.45 -13.30
C VAL A 17 -5.77 -19.98 -13.17
N ALA A 18 -5.07 -19.11 -13.92
CA ALA A 18 -5.53 -17.75 -14.14
C ALA A 18 -6.27 -17.68 -15.48
N ILE A 19 -7.36 -16.90 -15.52
CA ILE A 19 -8.21 -16.74 -16.70
C ILE A 19 -8.21 -15.25 -17.08
N LYS A 20 -7.86 -14.96 -18.33
CA LYS A 20 -7.95 -13.63 -18.91
C LYS A 20 -9.09 -13.61 -19.93
N VAL A 21 -10.14 -12.85 -19.64
CA VAL A 21 -11.29 -12.68 -20.51
C VAL A 21 -11.00 -11.56 -21.50
N THR A 22 -11.06 -11.86 -22.82
CA THR A 22 -10.90 -10.88 -23.90
C THR A 22 -12.27 -10.28 -24.28
N GLY A 23 -12.33 -8.96 -24.51
CA GLY A 23 -13.55 -8.31 -25.00
C GLY A 23 -14.39 -7.56 -23.95
N LEU A 24 -14.04 -7.59 -22.69
CA LEU A 24 -14.55 -6.63 -21.69
C LEU A 24 -13.81 -5.30 -21.87
N GLY A 25 -14.51 -4.20 -21.87
CA GLY A 25 -13.97 -2.85 -22.08
C GLY A 25 -12.87 -2.43 -21.07
N GLY A 26 -11.83 -3.22 -20.95
CA GLY A 26 -10.70 -3.06 -20.03
C GLY A 26 -9.95 -4.36 -19.68
N GLY A 27 -10.37 -5.54 -20.18
CA GLY A 27 -9.73 -6.83 -19.94
C GLY A 27 -9.84 -7.29 -18.46
N GLY A 28 -10.80 -8.16 -18.15
CA GLY A 28 -10.90 -8.78 -16.81
C GLY A 28 -9.93 -9.95 -16.65
N SER A 29 -9.37 -10.12 -15.45
CA SER A 29 -8.60 -11.30 -15.07
C SER A 29 -9.20 -11.91 -13.80
N CYS A 30 -9.33 -13.22 -13.78
CA CYS A 30 -9.84 -13.98 -12.64
C CYS A 30 -9.09 -15.31 -12.48
N SER A 31 -9.47 -16.07 -11.49
CA SER A 31 -8.94 -17.41 -11.20
C SER A 31 -9.92 -18.49 -11.63
N GLY A 32 -9.45 -19.72 -11.72
CA GLY A 32 -10.28 -20.89 -11.94
C GLY A 32 -9.64 -22.14 -11.36
N THR A 33 -10.46 -23.18 -11.24
CA THR A 33 -10.02 -24.50 -10.75
C THR A 33 -10.42 -25.55 -11.77
N ILE A 34 -9.45 -26.33 -12.25
CA ILE A 34 -9.69 -27.45 -13.15
C ILE A 34 -10.44 -28.53 -12.39
N ILE A 35 -11.64 -28.86 -12.81
CA ILE A 35 -12.51 -29.90 -12.20
C ILE A 35 -12.64 -31.16 -13.04
N ASP A 36 -12.27 -31.09 -14.31
CA ASP A 36 -12.29 -32.24 -15.23
C ASP A 36 -11.19 -32.00 -16.29
N ALA A 37 -10.06 -32.70 -16.12
CA ALA A 37 -8.91 -32.56 -17.02
C ALA A 37 -9.12 -33.22 -18.38
N GLN A 38 -9.86 -34.35 -18.42
CA GLN A 38 -10.16 -35.08 -19.65
C GLN A 38 -11.33 -34.45 -20.43
N GLY A 39 -12.35 -34.00 -19.72
CA GLY A 39 -13.45 -33.25 -20.31
C GLY A 39 -13.13 -31.79 -20.60
N GLY A 40 -12.00 -31.25 -20.12
CA GLY A 40 -11.56 -29.87 -20.35
C GLY A 40 -12.47 -28.84 -19.67
N TRP A 41 -12.76 -29.00 -18.36
CA TRP A 41 -13.63 -28.08 -17.62
C TRP A 41 -12.93 -27.41 -16.44
N ILE A 42 -13.10 -26.08 -16.38
CA ILE A 42 -12.67 -25.24 -15.27
C ILE A 42 -13.91 -24.62 -14.62
N LEU A 43 -13.99 -24.74 -13.29
CA LEU A 43 -14.95 -24.03 -12.46
C LEU A 43 -14.37 -22.68 -12.05
N THR A 44 -15.17 -21.63 -12.19
CA THR A 44 -14.82 -20.24 -11.83
C THR A 44 -16.05 -19.53 -11.25
N ALA A 45 -15.93 -18.24 -10.87
CA ALA A 45 -17.06 -17.43 -10.48
C ALA A 45 -17.87 -16.95 -11.71
N GLY A 46 -19.19 -16.92 -11.59
CA GLY A 46 -20.07 -16.53 -12.70
C GLY A 46 -19.88 -15.08 -13.15
N HIS A 47 -19.60 -14.16 -12.22
CA HIS A 47 -19.35 -12.76 -12.54
C HIS A 47 -18.03 -12.50 -13.30
N CYS A 48 -17.18 -13.51 -13.51
CA CYS A 48 -15.92 -13.38 -14.24
C CYS A 48 -16.10 -13.09 -15.72
N PHE A 49 -17.26 -13.41 -16.31
CA PHE A 49 -17.58 -13.19 -17.71
C PHE A 49 -19.09 -12.88 -17.90
N GLU A 50 -19.48 -12.46 -19.10
CA GLU A 50 -20.83 -11.93 -19.35
C GLU A 50 -21.76 -12.97 -19.95
N LYS A 51 -21.24 -13.86 -20.78
CA LYS A 51 -22.03 -14.82 -21.56
C LYS A 51 -21.17 -16.02 -22.01
N PRO A 52 -21.80 -17.12 -22.38
CA PRO A 52 -21.13 -18.23 -23.07
C PRO A 52 -20.52 -17.82 -24.42
N GLY A 53 -19.51 -18.56 -24.86
CA GLY A 53 -18.86 -18.37 -26.17
C GLY A 53 -17.81 -17.25 -26.22
N GLN A 54 -17.48 -16.60 -25.10
CA GLN A 54 -16.42 -15.60 -25.08
C GLN A 54 -15.03 -16.29 -25.05
N PRO A 55 -14.09 -15.88 -25.92
CA PRO A 55 -12.73 -16.40 -25.91
C PRO A 55 -11.98 -15.94 -24.65
N VAL A 56 -11.21 -16.87 -24.08
CA VAL A 56 -10.36 -16.62 -22.91
C VAL A 56 -8.97 -17.19 -23.13
N ALA A 57 -7.97 -16.57 -22.50
CA ALA A 57 -6.65 -17.16 -22.34
C ALA A 57 -6.53 -17.75 -20.94
N ILE A 58 -6.13 -19.01 -20.86
CA ILE A 58 -5.99 -19.76 -19.60
C ILE A 58 -4.50 -19.97 -19.37
N GLU A 59 -4.03 -19.45 -18.25
CA GLU A 59 -2.65 -19.65 -17.83
C GLU A 59 -2.58 -20.82 -16.85
N LEU A 60 -1.84 -21.83 -17.24
CA LEU A 60 -1.66 -23.07 -16.49
C LEU A 60 -0.57 -22.91 -15.42
N PRO A 61 -0.57 -23.74 -14.37
CA PRO A 61 0.44 -23.71 -13.31
C PRO A 61 1.88 -23.93 -13.77
N ASP A 62 2.08 -24.57 -14.92
CA ASP A 62 3.38 -24.82 -15.53
C ASP A 62 3.85 -23.65 -16.45
N GLY A 63 3.07 -22.58 -16.52
CA GLY A 63 3.37 -21.38 -17.30
C GLY A 63 2.92 -21.43 -18.77
N ARG A 64 2.32 -22.55 -19.24
CA ARG A 64 1.72 -22.62 -20.57
C ARG A 64 0.43 -21.78 -20.60
N THR A 65 0.22 -21.07 -21.69
CA THR A 65 -1.04 -20.38 -21.98
C THR A 65 -1.80 -21.16 -23.04
N ILE A 66 -3.04 -21.54 -22.76
CA ILE A 66 -3.92 -22.25 -23.69
C ILE A 66 -5.20 -21.44 -23.94
N PRO A 67 -5.81 -21.60 -25.13
CA PRO A 67 -7.11 -20.98 -25.41
C PRO A 67 -8.22 -21.74 -24.70
N GLY A 68 -9.29 -21.00 -24.37
CA GLY A 68 -10.53 -21.56 -23.86
C GLY A 68 -11.73 -20.70 -24.25
N THR A 69 -12.90 -21.15 -23.88
CA THR A 69 -14.16 -20.49 -24.15
C THR A 69 -15.06 -20.55 -22.91
N THR A 70 -15.68 -19.44 -22.56
CA THR A 70 -16.68 -19.41 -21.49
C THR A 70 -17.88 -20.26 -21.85
N ALA A 71 -18.44 -20.99 -20.88
CA ALA A 71 -19.67 -21.76 -20.99
C ALA A 71 -20.76 -21.11 -20.12
N GLY A 72 -21.68 -21.88 -19.56
CA GLY A 72 -22.77 -21.34 -18.74
C GLY A 72 -22.30 -20.66 -17.47
N LEU A 73 -23.13 -19.77 -16.94
CA LEU A 73 -22.91 -19.04 -15.72
C LEU A 73 -24.19 -18.88 -14.89
N HIS A 74 -23.99 -18.83 -13.57
CA HIS A 74 -25.00 -18.41 -12.61
C HIS A 74 -24.40 -17.28 -11.77
N CYS A 75 -24.99 -16.09 -11.86
CA CYS A 75 -24.51 -14.90 -11.16
C CYS A 75 -25.68 -14.14 -10.53
N GLU A 76 -26.10 -14.58 -9.36
CA GLU A 76 -27.08 -13.94 -8.49
C GLU A 76 -26.50 -13.83 -7.09
N ALA A 77 -27.17 -13.08 -6.20
CA ALA A 77 -26.75 -12.96 -4.81
C ALA A 77 -26.51 -14.33 -4.17
N ASN A 78 -25.31 -14.56 -3.62
CA ASN A 78 -24.85 -15.80 -2.98
C ASN A 78 -24.78 -17.05 -3.90
N LYS A 79 -25.04 -16.90 -5.20
CA LYS A 79 -25.02 -17.95 -6.21
C LYS A 79 -24.15 -17.49 -7.36
N ASP A 80 -22.88 -17.82 -7.33
CA ASP A 80 -21.88 -17.21 -8.22
C ASP A 80 -20.89 -18.28 -8.70
N CYS A 81 -21.26 -18.99 -9.76
CA CYS A 81 -20.39 -19.99 -10.39
C CYS A 81 -20.55 -19.98 -11.92
N GLY A 82 -19.49 -20.35 -12.61
CA GLY A 82 -19.46 -20.44 -14.06
C GLY A 82 -18.46 -21.47 -14.53
N LEU A 83 -18.53 -21.84 -15.80
CA LEU A 83 -17.62 -22.79 -16.43
C LEU A 83 -16.83 -22.16 -17.58
N VAL A 84 -15.62 -22.63 -17.73
CA VAL A 84 -14.78 -22.39 -18.91
C VAL A 84 -14.42 -23.74 -19.51
N LYS A 85 -14.57 -23.85 -20.82
CA LYS A 85 -14.20 -25.04 -21.62
C LYS A 85 -12.84 -24.81 -22.24
N PHE A 86 -11.99 -25.85 -22.24
CA PHE A 86 -10.71 -25.89 -22.96
C PHE A 86 -10.49 -27.26 -23.61
N ASP A 87 -9.64 -27.34 -24.60
CA ASP A 87 -9.23 -28.60 -25.18
C ASP A 87 -8.23 -29.30 -24.25
N PRO A 88 -8.44 -30.57 -23.89
CA PRO A 88 -7.55 -31.29 -22.99
C PRO A 88 -6.10 -31.26 -23.45
N VAL A 89 -5.19 -30.99 -22.52
CA VAL A 89 -3.74 -31.00 -22.75
C VAL A 89 -3.06 -31.93 -21.74
N GLU A 90 -1.94 -32.52 -22.15
CA GLU A 90 -1.22 -33.45 -21.30
C GLU A 90 -0.60 -32.79 -20.06
N GLY A 91 -0.54 -33.54 -18.95
CA GLY A 91 0.08 -33.11 -17.70
C GLY A 91 -0.83 -32.28 -16.78
N ILE A 92 -2.09 -32.06 -17.15
CA ILE A 92 -3.07 -31.34 -16.31
C ILE A 92 -3.74 -32.29 -15.33
N VAL A 93 -3.93 -31.81 -14.09
CA VAL A 93 -4.66 -32.52 -13.04
C VAL A 93 -5.92 -31.75 -12.64
N ALA A 94 -6.95 -32.48 -12.21
CA ALA A 94 -8.20 -31.90 -11.76
C ALA A 94 -8.37 -31.99 -10.23
N ALA A 95 -9.00 -30.99 -9.65
CA ALA A 95 -9.41 -30.99 -8.26
C ALA A 95 -10.59 -31.96 -8.04
N ARG A 96 -10.57 -32.64 -6.90
CA ARG A 96 -11.69 -33.48 -6.48
C ARG A 96 -12.72 -32.64 -5.74
N LEU A 97 -13.94 -32.58 -6.23
CA LEU A 97 -15.08 -31.96 -5.54
C LEU A 97 -15.38 -32.68 -4.21
N GLY A 98 -15.68 -31.91 -3.19
CA GLY A 98 -16.12 -32.37 -1.87
C GLY A 98 -17.43 -31.71 -1.45
N PRO A 99 -18.17 -32.29 -0.49
CA PRO A 99 -19.43 -31.76 -0.02
C PRO A 99 -19.23 -30.53 0.87
N SER A 100 -19.73 -29.38 0.46
CA SER A 100 -19.71 -28.16 1.25
C SER A 100 -20.78 -28.11 2.35
N GLY A 101 -21.88 -28.85 2.22
CA GLY A 101 -22.96 -28.87 3.21
C GLY A 101 -22.58 -29.51 4.56
N ARG A 102 -21.38 -30.08 4.68
CA ARG A 102 -20.86 -30.63 5.95
C ARG A 102 -19.99 -29.64 6.71
N LEU A 103 -19.66 -28.50 6.12
CA LEU A 103 -18.85 -27.49 6.75
C LEU A 103 -19.61 -26.81 7.88
N VAL A 104 -18.92 -26.52 8.97
CA VAL A 104 -19.46 -25.81 10.13
C VAL A 104 -18.56 -24.65 10.51
N ALA A 105 -19.11 -23.68 11.24
CA ALA A 105 -18.32 -22.55 11.76
C ALA A 105 -17.09 -23.05 12.54
N GLY A 106 -15.93 -22.46 12.24
CA GLY A 106 -14.64 -22.87 12.80
C GLY A 106 -13.83 -23.85 11.93
N ASP A 107 -14.43 -24.49 10.93
CA ASP A 107 -13.69 -25.38 10.02
C ASP A 107 -12.64 -24.61 9.22
N TRP A 108 -11.43 -25.18 9.13
CA TRP A 108 -10.33 -24.62 8.36
C TRP A 108 -10.48 -24.88 6.87
N LEU A 109 -10.38 -23.81 6.11
CA LEU A 109 -10.41 -23.81 4.64
C LEU A 109 -9.20 -23.09 4.07
N VAL A 110 -8.84 -23.49 2.86
CA VAL A 110 -7.66 -23.00 2.17
C VAL A 110 -8.05 -22.47 0.79
N PRO A 111 -8.29 -21.17 0.65
CA PRO A 111 -8.49 -20.53 -0.65
C PRO A 111 -7.17 -20.36 -1.41
N PHE A 112 -7.27 -20.51 -2.73
CA PHE A 112 -6.23 -20.17 -3.70
C PHE A 112 -6.73 -19.09 -4.66
N GLY A 113 -5.82 -18.27 -5.19
CA GLY A 113 -6.20 -17.30 -6.21
C GLY A 113 -5.02 -16.56 -6.81
N HIS A 114 -5.28 -15.92 -7.95
CA HIS A 114 -4.36 -15.05 -8.65
C HIS A 114 -4.71 -13.58 -8.36
N THR A 115 -4.49 -13.15 -7.14
CA THR A 115 -4.77 -11.78 -6.67
C THR A 115 -4.21 -10.74 -7.65
N HIS A 116 -5.01 -9.75 -8.02
CA HIS A 116 -4.71 -8.74 -9.05
C HIS A 116 -4.51 -9.32 -10.47
N GLY A 117 -4.94 -10.55 -10.69
CA GLY A 117 -4.90 -11.23 -11.98
C GLY A 117 -3.59 -11.96 -12.25
N PHE A 118 -3.46 -12.38 -13.50
CA PHE A 118 -2.31 -13.13 -13.96
C PHE A 118 -1.03 -12.28 -13.94
N THR A 119 0.01 -12.82 -13.34
CA THR A 119 1.39 -12.32 -13.46
C THR A 119 2.27 -13.48 -13.92
N LYS A 120 3.04 -13.28 -14.98
CA LYS A 120 3.98 -14.30 -15.49
C LYS A 120 4.87 -14.79 -14.35
N ASP A 121 5.05 -16.10 -14.29
CA ASP A 121 5.88 -16.79 -13.28
C ASP A 121 5.36 -16.66 -11.81
N ARG A 122 4.10 -16.31 -11.63
CA ARG A 122 3.46 -16.31 -10.31
C ARG A 122 2.37 -17.35 -10.22
N ALA A 123 2.59 -18.36 -9.38
CA ALA A 123 1.58 -19.36 -9.04
C ALA A 123 0.40 -18.74 -8.24
N ALA A 124 -0.73 -19.46 -8.20
CA ALA A 124 -1.84 -19.12 -7.33
C ALA A 124 -1.39 -19.04 -5.87
N VAL A 125 -1.76 -17.95 -5.19
CA VAL A 125 -1.42 -17.70 -3.79
C VAL A 125 -2.35 -18.50 -2.89
N MET A 126 -1.75 -19.28 -1.99
CA MET A 126 -2.45 -20.02 -0.95
C MET A 126 -2.67 -19.13 0.27
N ARG A 127 -3.87 -19.19 0.84
CA ARG A 127 -4.23 -18.54 2.11
C ARG A 127 -4.96 -19.53 3.00
N ILE A 128 -5.10 -19.20 4.28
CA ILE A 128 -5.86 -20.01 5.23
C ILE A 128 -6.92 -19.16 5.90
N GLY A 129 -8.06 -19.76 6.21
CA GLY A 129 -9.13 -19.13 6.98
C GLY A 129 -10.09 -20.15 7.54
N ARG A 130 -10.99 -19.68 8.40
CA ARG A 130 -12.05 -20.51 8.99
C ARG A 130 -13.39 -20.11 8.42
N VAL A 131 -14.31 -21.05 8.42
CA VAL A 131 -15.74 -20.76 8.23
C VAL A 131 -16.21 -19.86 9.36
N VAL A 132 -16.70 -18.67 9.02
CA VAL A 132 -17.24 -17.69 9.98
C VAL A 132 -18.77 -17.75 9.95
N HIS A 133 -19.34 -17.70 8.75
CA HIS A 133 -20.77 -17.72 8.56
C HIS A 133 -21.15 -18.59 7.36
N GLN A 134 -22.22 -19.37 7.50
CA GLN A 134 -22.75 -20.22 6.44
C GLN A 134 -24.15 -19.75 6.04
N ARG A 135 -24.32 -19.50 4.75
CA ARG A 135 -25.61 -19.24 4.10
C ARG A 135 -25.92 -20.41 3.18
N GLU A 136 -27.12 -20.47 2.64
CA GLU A 136 -27.58 -21.60 1.82
C GLU A 136 -26.61 -21.99 0.70
N TYR A 137 -26.04 -21.01 -0.01
CA TYR A 137 -25.17 -21.24 -1.17
C TYR A 137 -23.83 -20.50 -1.10
N ALA A 138 -23.56 -19.81 -0.01
CA ALA A 138 -22.32 -19.08 0.22
C ALA A 138 -21.78 -19.29 1.62
N ILE A 139 -20.49 -19.29 1.75
CA ILE A 139 -19.79 -19.38 3.03
C ILE A 139 -18.83 -18.19 3.13
N GLU A 140 -18.88 -17.49 4.26
CA GLU A 140 -17.92 -16.43 4.61
C GLU A 140 -16.77 -17.02 5.40
N LEU A 141 -15.56 -16.58 5.06
CA LEU A 141 -14.29 -17.03 5.62
C LEU A 141 -13.52 -15.85 6.22
N ASP A 142 -12.79 -16.07 7.30
CA ASP A 142 -11.81 -15.11 7.84
C ASP A 142 -10.47 -15.14 7.05
N ALA A 143 -10.58 -15.31 5.73
CA ALA A 143 -9.48 -15.22 4.78
C ALA A 143 -9.69 -14.01 3.86
N PRO A 144 -8.77 -13.04 3.83
CA PRO A 144 -8.90 -11.87 2.97
C PRO A 144 -8.77 -12.28 1.51
N MET A 145 -9.66 -11.74 0.68
CA MET A 145 -9.71 -11.95 -0.77
C MET A 145 -9.71 -10.60 -1.50
N SER A 146 -9.28 -10.57 -2.75
CA SER A 146 -9.21 -9.34 -3.55
C SER A 146 -9.57 -9.63 -5.01
N GLY A 147 -9.62 -8.57 -5.83
CA GLY A 147 -9.82 -8.70 -7.27
C GLY A 147 -8.80 -9.64 -7.91
N GLY A 148 -9.26 -10.49 -8.82
CA GLY A 148 -8.46 -11.55 -9.43
C GLY A 148 -8.54 -12.91 -8.73
N ASP A 149 -8.86 -12.97 -7.43
CA ASP A 149 -9.07 -14.23 -6.71
C ASP A 149 -10.39 -14.92 -7.10
N SER A 150 -11.36 -14.16 -7.61
CA SER A 150 -12.66 -14.66 -8.08
C SER A 150 -12.52 -15.92 -8.93
N GLY A 151 -13.23 -17.00 -8.54
CA GLY A 151 -13.17 -18.30 -9.21
C GLY A 151 -12.04 -19.22 -8.75
N GLY A 152 -11.10 -18.75 -7.93
CA GLY A 152 -10.07 -19.59 -7.31
C GLY A 152 -10.68 -20.63 -6.36
N GLY A 153 -10.07 -21.81 -6.30
CA GLY A 153 -10.60 -22.92 -5.50
C GLY A 153 -10.44 -22.71 -4.01
N VAL A 154 -11.47 -23.12 -3.27
CA VAL A 154 -11.43 -23.21 -1.80
C VAL A 154 -11.45 -24.67 -1.40
N PHE A 155 -10.45 -25.11 -0.65
CA PHE A 155 -10.25 -26.50 -0.29
C PHE A 155 -10.41 -26.72 1.21
N ASP A 156 -10.93 -27.90 1.57
CA ASP A 156 -10.85 -28.37 2.96
C ASP A 156 -9.46 -28.98 3.26
N LEU A 157 -9.19 -29.26 4.53
CA LEU A 157 -7.92 -29.85 4.95
C LEU A 157 -7.69 -31.29 4.45
N GLN A 158 -8.67 -31.90 3.80
CA GLN A 158 -8.57 -33.20 3.11
C GLN A 158 -8.22 -33.04 1.62
N GLY A 159 -8.04 -31.79 1.14
CA GLY A 159 -7.70 -31.47 -0.24
C GLY A 159 -8.87 -31.59 -1.22
N ARG A 160 -10.11 -31.54 -0.74
CA ARG A 160 -11.32 -31.54 -1.57
C ARG A 160 -11.74 -30.10 -1.87
N LEU A 161 -12.14 -29.82 -3.10
CA LEU A 161 -12.67 -28.53 -3.53
C LEU A 161 -14.10 -28.37 -2.97
N VAL A 162 -14.29 -27.48 -2.01
CA VAL A 162 -15.57 -27.23 -1.33
C VAL A 162 -16.26 -25.94 -1.78
N GLY A 163 -15.62 -25.18 -2.67
CA GLY A 163 -16.22 -23.99 -3.26
C GLY A 163 -15.23 -23.21 -4.12
N VAL A 164 -15.69 -22.10 -4.67
CA VAL A 164 -14.87 -21.13 -5.41
C VAL A 164 -15.04 -19.75 -4.83
N VAL A 165 -13.93 -18.98 -4.80
CA VAL A 165 -13.95 -17.60 -4.35
C VAL A 165 -14.93 -16.79 -5.19
N SER A 166 -15.82 -16.07 -4.54
CA SER A 166 -16.85 -15.25 -5.18
C SER A 166 -16.60 -13.77 -4.93
N THR A 167 -16.86 -13.28 -3.73
CA THR A 167 -16.82 -11.85 -3.43
C THR A 167 -15.98 -11.54 -2.20
N THR A 168 -15.65 -10.27 -2.04
CA THR A 168 -15.07 -9.74 -0.81
C THR A 168 -16.18 -9.10 0.02
N SER A 169 -16.13 -9.24 1.34
CA SER A 169 -17.01 -8.47 2.23
C SER A 169 -16.46 -7.05 2.43
N GLY A 170 -17.28 -6.17 3.00
CA GLY A 170 -16.85 -4.84 3.46
C GLY A 170 -15.81 -4.90 4.59
N GLU A 171 -15.72 -6.05 5.29
CA GLU A 171 -14.71 -6.28 6.33
C GLU A 171 -13.38 -6.71 5.69
N PRO A 172 -12.26 -6.07 6.04
CA PRO A 172 -10.96 -6.30 5.40
C PRO A 172 -10.43 -7.72 5.49
N THR A 173 -10.83 -8.46 6.52
CA THR A 173 -10.35 -9.80 6.84
C THR A 173 -11.26 -10.90 6.31
N LEU A 174 -12.45 -10.56 5.79
CA LEU A 174 -13.44 -11.54 5.34
C LEU A 174 -13.49 -11.65 3.82
N GLY A 175 -13.69 -12.89 3.35
CA GLY A 175 -14.00 -13.24 1.97
C GLY A 175 -15.18 -14.17 1.90
N SER A 176 -15.78 -14.31 0.73
CA SER A 176 -16.93 -15.20 0.50
C SER A 176 -16.67 -16.17 -0.64
N MET A 177 -17.15 -17.39 -0.52
CA MET A 177 -17.14 -18.39 -1.58
C MET A 177 -18.54 -18.85 -1.96
N CYS A 178 -18.73 -19.21 -3.23
CA CYS A 178 -19.86 -20.00 -3.69
C CYS A 178 -19.58 -21.47 -3.39
N THR A 179 -20.57 -22.19 -2.85
CA THR A 179 -20.39 -23.57 -2.38
C THR A 179 -20.29 -24.59 -3.54
N SER A 180 -19.51 -25.65 -3.32
CA SER A 180 -19.36 -26.74 -4.30
C SER A 180 -20.65 -27.51 -4.52
N ASP A 181 -21.49 -27.67 -3.49
CA ASP A 181 -22.78 -28.38 -3.63
C ASP A 181 -23.73 -27.62 -4.55
N PHE A 182 -23.73 -26.26 -4.46
CA PHE A 182 -24.47 -25.44 -5.42
C PHE A 182 -23.90 -25.59 -6.83
N ALA A 183 -22.59 -25.40 -7.01
CA ALA A 183 -21.95 -25.53 -8.31
C ALA A 183 -22.20 -26.92 -8.94
N ALA A 184 -22.08 -27.99 -8.15
CA ALA A 184 -22.36 -29.37 -8.60
C ALA A 184 -23.81 -29.56 -9.05
N SER A 185 -24.77 -28.98 -8.32
CA SER A 185 -26.21 -29.06 -8.69
C SER A 185 -26.52 -28.37 -10.03
N ARG A 186 -25.68 -27.41 -10.46
CA ARG A 186 -25.83 -26.63 -11.70
C ARG A 186 -24.95 -27.13 -12.84
N LEU A 187 -24.10 -28.13 -12.60
CA LEU A 187 -23.03 -28.49 -13.55
C LEU A 187 -23.56 -28.89 -14.93
N ALA A 188 -24.69 -29.62 -15.00
CA ALA A 188 -25.31 -30.01 -16.25
C ALA A 188 -25.83 -28.80 -17.04
N ASP A 189 -26.49 -27.86 -16.36
CA ASP A 189 -27.03 -26.66 -16.94
C ASP A 189 -25.91 -25.72 -17.44
N LEU A 190 -24.84 -25.58 -16.62
CA LEU A 190 -23.68 -24.78 -16.97
C LEU A 190 -22.92 -25.35 -18.18
N LYS A 191 -22.82 -26.69 -18.30
CA LYS A 191 -22.23 -27.34 -19.47
C LYS A 191 -23.11 -27.19 -20.74
N ALA A 192 -24.41 -26.93 -20.56
CA ALA A 192 -25.36 -26.65 -21.64
C ALA A 192 -25.52 -25.13 -21.92
N ASP A 193 -24.51 -24.33 -21.54
CA ASP A 193 -24.47 -22.87 -21.75
C ASP A 193 -25.62 -22.07 -21.12
N SER A 194 -26.24 -22.59 -20.06
CA SER A 194 -27.31 -21.90 -19.33
C SER A 194 -26.78 -20.64 -18.66
N VAL A 195 -27.56 -19.56 -18.77
CA VAL A 195 -27.26 -18.27 -18.13
C VAL A 195 -28.37 -17.92 -17.15
N THR A 196 -28.00 -17.71 -15.88
CA THR A 196 -28.91 -17.23 -14.85
C THR A 196 -28.29 -15.99 -14.17
N GLY A 197 -29.05 -14.89 -14.13
CA GLY A 197 -28.52 -13.59 -13.67
C GLY A 197 -27.58 -12.96 -14.70
N GLY A 198 -26.79 -12.00 -14.29
CA GLY A 198 -25.82 -11.33 -15.16
C GLY A 198 -25.00 -10.29 -14.43
N ARG A 199 -23.90 -9.87 -15.07
CA ARG A 199 -22.94 -8.87 -14.56
C ARG A 199 -23.51 -7.45 -14.45
N THR A 200 -24.64 -7.14 -15.07
CA THR A 200 -25.37 -5.88 -14.88
C THR A 200 -25.97 -5.86 -13.47
N VAL A 201 -25.10 -5.81 -12.48
CA VAL A 201 -25.53 -5.49 -11.13
C VAL A 201 -25.78 -3.99 -11.12
N ASP A 202 -27.07 -3.64 -11.07
CA ASP A 202 -27.50 -2.27 -10.79
C ASP A 202 -26.71 -1.75 -9.59
N PRO A 203 -25.98 -0.62 -9.70
CA PRO A 203 -25.23 -0.06 -8.57
C PRO A 203 -26.09 0.13 -7.33
N ALA A 204 -27.39 0.39 -7.48
CA ALA A 204 -28.35 0.48 -6.38
C ALA A 204 -28.62 -0.90 -5.74
N LYS A 205 -28.64 -2.00 -6.52
CA LYS A 205 -28.73 -3.36 -5.98
C LYS A 205 -27.45 -3.80 -5.29
N LEU A 206 -26.29 -3.41 -5.83
CA LEU A 206 -25.01 -3.62 -5.13
C LEU A 206 -25.01 -2.86 -3.79
N ALA A 207 -25.37 -1.59 -3.77
CA ALA A 207 -25.49 -0.80 -2.55
C ALA A 207 -26.53 -1.42 -1.59
N ALA A 208 -27.65 -1.92 -2.07
CA ALA A 208 -28.66 -2.60 -1.27
C ALA A 208 -28.18 -3.96 -0.74
N MET A 209 -27.38 -4.70 -1.50
CA MET A 209 -26.72 -5.94 -1.01
C MET A 209 -25.70 -5.63 0.11
N TRP A 210 -25.07 -4.47 0.06
CA TRP A 210 -24.12 -4.02 1.09
C TRP A 210 -24.80 -3.28 2.24
N SER A 211 -25.98 -2.68 2.03
CA SER A 211 -26.81 -1.98 3.02
C SER A 211 -27.97 -2.84 3.56
N GLY A 212 -28.21 -4.01 2.98
CA GLY A 212 -29.17 -4.97 3.52
C GLY A 212 -28.82 -5.24 4.96
N GLU A 213 -29.81 -5.03 5.86
CA GLU A 213 -29.73 -5.10 7.29
C GLU A 213 -28.58 -6.02 7.71
N ARG A 214 -27.52 -5.42 8.27
CA ARG A 214 -26.60 -6.15 9.14
C ARG A 214 -27.50 -6.60 10.29
N GLY A 215 -28.17 -7.74 10.12
CA GLY A 215 -28.69 -8.44 11.27
C GLY A 215 -27.53 -8.48 12.23
N GLU A 216 -27.77 -8.19 13.50
CA GLU A 216 -26.72 -8.21 14.51
C GLU A 216 -25.89 -9.46 14.29
N PHE A 217 -24.75 -9.27 13.60
CA PHE A 217 -23.83 -10.33 13.28
C PHE A 217 -23.00 -10.52 14.55
N GLU A 218 -23.48 -11.38 15.42
CA GLU A 218 -22.61 -12.01 16.39
C GLU A 218 -21.81 -13.06 15.60
N PRO A 219 -20.52 -12.84 15.34
CA PRO A 219 -19.69 -13.88 14.75
C PRO A 219 -19.73 -15.08 15.68
N THR A 220 -20.26 -16.20 15.19
CA THR A 220 -20.31 -17.46 15.95
C THR A 220 -18.93 -18.03 16.24
N VAL A 221 -17.90 -17.43 15.65
CA VAL A 221 -16.47 -17.67 15.90
C VAL A 221 -15.81 -16.31 15.96
N ASP A 222 -14.95 -16.09 16.95
CA ASP A 222 -14.12 -14.91 17.04
C ASP A 222 -13.33 -14.75 15.75
N ALA A 223 -13.79 -13.82 14.88
CA ALA A 223 -13.26 -13.60 13.54
C ALA A 223 -11.95 -12.83 13.63
N GLY A 224 -10.92 -13.49 14.10
CA GLY A 224 -9.60 -12.91 14.18
C GLY A 224 -8.52 -13.99 14.32
N ARG A 225 -7.44 -13.84 13.57
CA ARG A 225 -6.29 -14.74 13.66
C ARG A 225 -5.40 -14.43 14.88
N GLY A 226 -5.96 -13.96 15.96
CA GLY A 226 -5.37 -13.73 17.27
C GLY A 226 -6.23 -14.34 18.38
N ALA A 227 -7.27 -15.10 18.02
CA ALA A 227 -8.20 -15.69 18.98
C ALA A 227 -7.52 -16.68 19.92
N PRO A 228 -8.01 -16.79 21.17
CA PRO A 228 -7.44 -17.69 22.21
C PRO A 228 -7.23 -19.15 21.79
N GLY A 229 -8.09 -19.69 20.90
CA GLY A 229 -7.95 -21.05 20.37
C GLY A 229 -6.71 -21.28 19.49
N LEU A 230 -6.08 -20.21 19.00
CA LEU A 230 -4.84 -20.28 18.22
C LEU A 230 -3.58 -20.43 19.10
N ARG A 231 -3.67 -20.06 20.36
CA ARG A 231 -2.60 -20.35 21.32
C ARG A 231 -2.36 -21.86 21.48
N GLU A 232 -3.36 -22.69 21.20
CA GLU A 232 -3.18 -24.14 21.15
C GLU A 232 -2.37 -24.62 19.95
N ILE A 233 -2.41 -23.90 18.83
CA ILE A 233 -1.63 -24.20 17.62
C ILE A 233 -0.22 -23.66 17.74
N THR A 234 -0.07 -22.46 18.30
CA THR A 234 1.22 -21.79 18.50
C THR A 234 1.92 -22.21 19.79
N GLY A 235 1.20 -22.88 20.69
CA GLY A 235 1.75 -23.42 21.93
C GLY A 235 2.32 -22.35 22.86
N ASN A 236 3.29 -22.74 23.67
CA ASN A 236 4.03 -21.83 24.55
C ASN A 236 5.06 -20.96 23.80
N LEU A 237 4.87 -20.75 22.51
CA LEU A 237 5.75 -19.96 21.68
C LEU A 237 5.83 -18.47 22.08
N THR A 238 4.98 -18.01 22.97
CA THR A 238 4.68 -16.59 23.18
C THR A 238 5.65 -15.83 24.07
N THR A 239 6.38 -16.48 24.97
CA THR A 239 7.04 -15.73 26.05
C THR A 239 8.43 -15.19 25.72
N PRO A 240 9.34 -15.92 25.07
CA PRO A 240 10.68 -15.40 24.79
C PRO A 240 10.71 -14.25 23.75
N TRP A 241 9.82 -14.24 22.81
CA TRP A 241 9.87 -13.29 21.68
C TRP A 241 9.33 -11.91 21.99
N LEU A 242 8.50 -11.78 23.01
CA LEU A 242 8.04 -10.47 23.45
C LEU A 242 9.22 -9.58 23.86
N GLN A 243 10.32 -10.17 24.31
CA GLN A 243 11.56 -9.45 24.65
C GLN A 243 12.41 -9.07 23.43
N SER A 244 12.09 -9.62 22.26
CA SER A 244 12.80 -9.37 21.01
C SER A 244 12.11 -8.34 20.12
N VAL A 245 10.97 -7.77 20.55
CA VAL A 245 10.16 -6.87 19.74
C VAL A 245 9.84 -5.60 20.50
N CYS A 246 10.14 -4.46 19.89
CA CYS A 246 9.89 -3.14 20.43
C CYS A 246 8.91 -2.37 19.54
N GLN A 247 8.13 -1.46 20.12
CA GLN A 247 7.32 -0.54 19.35
C GLN A 247 8.12 0.72 19.01
N VAL A 248 8.05 1.15 17.76
CA VAL A 248 8.68 2.39 17.29
C VAL A 248 7.64 3.47 17.16
N SER A 249 7.95 4.64 17.70
CA SER A 249 7.13 5.85 17.61
C SER A 249 7.94 7.02 17.07
N VAL A 250 7.28 7.92 16.37
CA VAL A 250 7.82 9.20 15.93
C VAL A 250 6.84 10.26 16.40
N ASP A 251 7.31 11.29 17.11
CA ASP A 251 6.47 12.31 17.74
C ASP A 251 5.32 11.69 18.57
N HIS A 252 5.67 10.70 19.42
CA HIS A 252 4.73 9.95 20.27
C HIS A 252 3.66 9.14 19.52
N ARG A 253 3.78 8.98 18.19
CA ARG A 253 2.85 8.18 17.37
C ARG A 253 3.49 6.86 17.01
N PRO A 254 2.81 5.72 17.25
CA PRO A 254 3.26 4.44 16.77
C PRO A 254 3.33 4.42 15.25
N VAL A 255 4.50 4.13 14.69
CA VAL A 255 4.72 4.07 13.23
C VAL A 255 5.14 2.68 12.75
N GLY A 256 5.69 1.85 13.65
CA GLY A 256 6.17 0.53 13.29
C GLY A 256 6.62 -0.28 14.49
N MET A 257 7.22 -1.41 14.20
CA MET A 257 7.90 -2.28 15.16
C MET A 257 9.40 -2.29 14.88
N ALA A 258 10.18 -2.73 15.85
CA ALA A 258 11.58 -3.03 15.67
C ALA A 258 11.92 -4.41 16.25
N THR A 259 12.81 -5.11 15.57
CA THR A 259 13.34 -6.41 15.96
C THR A 259 14.68 -6.23 16.64
N VAL A 260 14.86 -6.78 17.85
CA VAL A 260 16.13 -6.77 18.57
C VAL A 260 17.10 -7.73 17.87
N ILE A 261 18.28 -7.22 17.49
CA ILE A 261 19.32 -8.02 16.82
C ILE A 261 20.60 -8.15 17.64
N ASP A 262 20.75 -7.35 18.71
CA ASP A 262 21.87 -7.46 19.66
C ASP A 262 21.41 -6.97 21.04
N ALA A 263 21.85 -7.67 22.10
CA ALA A 263 21.45 -7.39 23.47
C ALA A 263 21.88 -6.00 23.97
N ASP A 264 22.91 -5.42 23.36
CA ASP A 264 23.34 -4.04 23.66
C ASP A 264 22.39 -2.98 23.09
N GLY A 265 21.15 -3.33 22.73
CA GLY A 265 20.13 -2.37 22.26
C GLY A 265 20.25 -2.01 20.79
N VAL A 266 20.68 -2.94 19.93
CA VAL A 266 20.67 -2.75 18.49
C VAL A 266 19.42 -3.36 17.90
N LEU A 267 18.65 -2.56 17.16
CA LEU A 267 17.33 -2.90 16.64
C LEU A 267 17.26 -2.70 15.13
N LEU A 268 16.46 -3.51 14.45
CA LEU A 268 16.06 -3.28 13.03
C LEU A 268 14.63 -2.80 12.97
N ALA A 269 14.39 -1.74 12.22
CA ALA A 269 13.06 -1.21 11.94
C ALA A 269 12.90 -0.88 10.46
N LYS A 270 11.64 -0.69 10.02
CA LYS A 270 11.34 -0.28 8.64
C LYS A 270 11.68 1.20 8.43
N ASP A 271 12.54 1.51 7.47
CA ASP A 271 13.04 2.87 7.23
C ASP A 271 11.96 3.83 6.73
N SER A 272 11.16 3.41 5.76
CA SER A 272 10.14 4.28 5.15
C SER A 272 9.01 4.68 6.11
N ASP A 273 8.76 3.92 7.18
CA ASP A 273 7.71 4.22 8.17
C ASP A 273 8.22 5.18 9.27
N ILE A 274 9.53 5.14 9.58
CA ILE A 274 10.15 6.04 10.56
C ILE A 274 10.31 7.45 9.99
N GLY A 275 10.27 7.58 8.68
CA GLY A 275 10.38 8.85 7.99
C GLY A 275 11.81 9.42 7.99
N ARG A 276 11.96 10.56 7.32
CA ARG A 276 13.23 11.24 7.15
C ARG A 276 13.44 12.36 8.17
N SER A 277 12.53 12.49 9.12
CA SER A 277 12.45 13.69 9.94
C SER A 277 13.66 13.85 10.87
N SER A 278 13.96 15.10 11.18
CA SER A 278 14.72 15.52 12.35
C SER A 278 14.05 15.14 13.68
N GLN A 279 12.87 14.56 13.60
CA GLN A 279 12.02 14.12 14.71
C GLN A 279 12.68 13.01 15.51
N ALA A 280 12.49 13.05 16.81
CA ALA A 280 12.98 12.03 17.71
C ALA A 280 12.28 10.71 17.44
N VAL A 281 13.07 9.67 17.17
CA VAL A 281 12.55 8.30 17.18
C VAL A 281 12.54 7.81 18.62
N GLU A 282 11.41 7.33 19.03
CA GLU A 282 11.19 6.75 20.35
C GLU A 282 10.92 5.26 20.20
N VAL A 283 11.45 4.48 21.13
CA VAL A 283 11.24 3.04 21.15
C VAL A 283 10.68 2.66 22.52
N THR A 284 9.52 2.02 22.52
CA THR A 284 8.97 1.41 23.72
C THR A 284 9.51 -0.02 23.83
N LEU A 285 10.31 -0.23 24.85
CA LEU A 285 10.93 -1.51 25.16
C LEU A 285 9.89 -2.55 25.64
N PRO A 286 10.20 -3.84 25.62
CA PRO A 286 9.27 -4.89 26.08
C PRO A 286 8.76 -4.69 27.50
N VAL A 287 9.58 -4.09 28.35
CA VAL A 287 9.23 -3.77 29.76
C VAL A 287 8.32 -2.55 29.91
N GLY A 288 7.95 -1.91 28.79
CA GLY A 288 7.04 -0.75 28.76
C GLY A 288 7.72 0.62 28.87
N THR A 289 9.04 0.67 29.08
CA THR A 289 9.79 1.93 29.13
C THR A 289 10.01 2.48 27.73
N THR A 290 9.75 3.77 27.50
CA THR A 290 10.01 4.46 26.24
C THR A 290 11.34 5.21 26.32
N VAL A 291 12.23 4.95 25.38
CA VAL A 291 13.55 5.54 25.27
C VAL A 291 13.77 6.16 23.90
N ARG A 292 14.69 7.14 23.82
CA ARG A 292 15.08 7.71 22.52
C ARG A 292 16.01 6.76 21.77
N ALA A 293 15.80 6.63 20.48
CA ALA A 293 16.63 5.85 19.59
C ALA A 293 17.51 6.73 18.71
N ARG A 294 18.76 6.31 18.53
CA ARG A 294 19.70 6.87 17.59
C ARG A 294 19.67 6.06 16.29
N ARG A 295 19.54 6.71 15.14
CA ARG A 295 19.68 6.07 13.84
C ARG A 295 21.14 5.84 13.52
N VAL A 296 21.51 4.62 13.13
CA VAL A 296 22.91 4.20 12.93
C VAL A 296 23.25 4.01 11.47
N VAL A 297 22.52 3.12 10.81
CA VAL A 297 22.71 2.74 9.41
C VAL A 297 21.34 2.66 8.74
N ARG A 298 21.30 3.02 7.46
CA ARG A 298 20.12 2.86 6.61
C ARG A 298 20.48 2.02 5.41
N ASP A 299 19.68 1.00 5.17
CA ASP A 299 19.71 0.21 3.94
C ASP A 299 18.46 0.50 3.12
N ARG A 300 18.63 1.25 2.03
CA ARG A 300 17.51 1.66 1.18
C ARG A 300 16.97 0.53 0.32
N ASP A 301 17.80 -0.44 -0.06
CA ASP A 301 17.37 -1.55 -0.91
C ASP A 301 16.45 -2.47 -0.15
N LEU A 302 16.76 -2.70 1.12
CA LEU A 302 15.94 -3.51 2.04
C LEU A 302 14.86 -2.70 2.79
N ASP A 303 14.86 -1.37 2.68
CA ASP A 303 13.96 -0.50 3.46
C ASP A 303 14.12 -0.70 4.97
N LEU A 304 15.36 -0.88 5.43
CA LEU A 304 15.69 -1.08 6.83
C LEU A 304 16.52 0.07 7.39
N VAL A 305 16.30 0.36 8.65
CA VAL A 305 17.15 1.25 9.45
C VAL A 305 17.57 0.55 10.74
N VAL A 306 18.83 0.70 11.07
CA VAL A 306 19.40 0.25 12.34
C VAL A 306 19.21 1.35 13.37
N LEU A 307 18.59 1.01 14.48
CA LEU A 307 18.38 1.88 15.64
C LEU A 307 19.26 1.39 16.79
N LYS A 308 19.81 2.33 17.56
CA LYS A 308 20.49 2.04 18.84
C LYS A 308 19.73 2.72 19.96
N VAL A 309 19.40 1.95 20.98
CA VAL A 309 18.77 2.41 22.22
C VAL A 309 19.64 2.05 23.42
N GLU A 310 19.43 2.76 24.50
CA GLU A 310 19.90 2.37 25.82
C GLU A 310 18.76 1.67 26.55
N GLY A 311 18.98 0.47 27.03
CA GLY A 311 17.97 -0.30 27.73
C GLY A 311 18.47 -1.69 28.10
N ASP A 312 17.91 -2.23 29.18
CA ASP A 312 18.22 -3.55 29.72
C ASP A 312 17.18 -4.58 29.28
N ASP A 313 17.49 -5.84 29.47
CA ASP A 313 16.59 -6.99 29.24
C ASP A 313 16.12 -7.20 27.79
N LEU A 314 16.91 -6.74 26.82
CA LEU A 314 16.66 -6.99 25.40
C LEU A 314 17.22 -8.35 24.97
N VAL A 315 16.38 -9.17 24.36
CA VAL A 315 16.75 -10.49 23.88
C VAL A 315 16.78 -10.47 22.34
N PRO A 316 17.95 -10.67 21.71
CA PRO A 316 18.03 -10.78 20.26
C PRO A 316 17.22 -11.96 19.73
N VAL A 317 16.63 -11.81 18.54
CA VAL A 317 15.98 -12.94 17.88
C VAL A 317 17.00 -14.01 17.49
N GLU A 318 16.63 -15.27 17.63
CA GLU A 318 17.35 -16.35 16.99
C GLU A 318 16.93 -16.44 15.52
N TRP A 319 17.89 -16.44 14.60
CA TRP A 319 17.62 -16.52 13.20
C TRP A 319 17.48 -17.97 12.73
N ALA A 320 16.51 -18.21 11.85
CA ALA A 320 16.38 -19.49 11.17
C ALA A 320 17.53 -19.72 10.18
N ASP A 321 17.67 -20.94 9.72
CA ASP A 321 18.56 -21.29 8.60
C ASP A 321 18.15 -20.53 7.33
N ASP A 322 19.06 -20.45 6.35
CA ASP A 322 18.83 -19.68 5.12
C ASP A 322 17.85 -20.36 4.12
N ALA A 323 17.27 -21.48 4.51
CA ALA A 323 16.28 -22.18 3.72
C ALA A 323 15.00 -21.33 3.59
N VAL A 324 14.55 -21.14 2.34
CA VAL A 324 13.30 -20.44 2.05
C VAL A 324 12.13 -21.36 2.41
N PRO A 325 11.23 -20.94 3.31
CA PRO A 325 10.08 -21.73 3.71
C PRO A 325 9.15 -21.96 2.50
N THR A 326 8.52 -23.14 2.46
CA THR A 326 7.56 -23.52 1.41
C THR A 326 6.14 -23.06 1.77
N SER A 327 5.28 -22.98 0.76
CA SER A 327 3.86 -22.65 0.97
C SER A 327 3.15 -23.64 1.89
N GLY A 328 2.35 -23.10 2.79
CA GLY A 328 1.71 -23.86 3.88
C GLY A 328 2.53 -23.88 5.17
N THR A 329 3.77 -23.35 5.19
CA THR A 329 4.52 -23.14 6.43
C THR A 329 3.78 -22.13 7.29
N ILE A 330 3.45 -22.53 8.52
CA ILE A 330 2.81 -21.67 9.51
C ILE A 330 3.84 -20.66 10.02
N VAL A 331 3.44 -19.39 10.05
CA VAL A 331 4.29 -18.29 10.49
C VAL A 331 3.56 -17.44 11.53
N VAL A 332 4.34 -16.86 12.42
CA VAL A 332 3.86 -16.01 13.51
C VAL A 332 4.56 -14.65 13.44
N SER A 333 3.80 -13.60 13.59
CA SER A 333 4.32 -12.24 13.71
C SER A 333 4.12 -11.74 15.12
N ALA A 334 5.22 -11.58 15.85
CA ALA A 334 5.19 -11.10 17.22
C ALA A 334 4.94 -9.59 17.29
N SER A 335 4.34 -9.14 18.40
CA SER A 335 4.09 -7.74 18.70
C SER A 335 4.27 -7.47 20.18
N SER A 336 4.81 -6.30 20.51
CA SER A 336 5.00 -5.85 21.90
C SER A 336 3.71 -5.43 22.61
N GLN A 337 2.58 -5.40 21.93
CA GLN A 337 1.28 -4.97 22.50
C GLN A 337 0.30 -6.13 22.64
N TRP A 338 -0.70 -5.89 23.48
CA TRP A 338 -1.86 -6.71 23.82
C TRP A 338 -2.29 -7.72 22.75
N ASN A 339 -2.45 -8.98 23.14
CA ASN A 339 -2.74 -10.10 22.24
C ASN A 339 -1.67 -10.32 21.16
N GLY A 340 -0.52 -9.92 21.44
CA GLY A 340 0.83 -9.87 20.89
C GLY A 340 1.14 -10.60 19.60
N GLU A 341 0.28 -11.46 19.10
CA GLU A 341 0.61 -12.35 18.00
C GLU A 341 -0.47 -12.37 16.95
N SER A 342 -0.01 -12.33 15.70
CA SER A 342 -0.81 -12.67 14.55
C SER A 342 -0.12 -13.79 13.79
N TRP A 343 -0.86 -14.71 13.24
CA TRP A 343 -0.31 -15.83 12.51
C TRP A 343 -0.94 -15.95 11.11
N GLY A 344 -0.29 -16.70 10.27
CA GLY A 344 -0.71 -17.00 8.91
C GLY A 344 0.11 -18.12 8.33
N ILE A 345 0.12 -18.21 7.01
CA ILE A 345 0.93 -19.19 6.27
C ILE A 345 1.72 -18.51 5.15
N ILE A 346 2.85 -19.10 4.80
CA ILE A 346 3.54 -18.77 3.55
C ILE A 346 2.63 -19.16 2.40
N GLY A 347 2.31 -18.21 1.53
CA GLY A 347 1.35 -18.37 0.45
C GLY A 347 1.95 -18.87 -0.86
N LEU A 348 3.26 -18.72 -1.05
CA LEU A 348 3.99 -19.09 -2.27
C LEU A 348 5.28 -19.85 -1.95
N ASP A 349 5.68 -20.74 -2.84
CA ASP A 349 7.00 -21.34 -2.78
C ASP A 349 8.05 -20.38 -3.31
N GLY A 350 9.20 -20.32 -2.62
CA GLY A 350 10.30 -19.46 -3.01
C GLY A 350 10.08 -17.98 -2.67
N LEU A 351 11.01 -17.16 -3.14
CA LEU A 351 10.95 -15.71 -2.95
C LEU A 351 10.17 -15.07 -4.09
N ARG A 352 9.27 -14.19 -3.74
CA ARG A 352 8.62 -13.33 -4.71
C ARG A 352 9.61 -12.27 -5.17
N LYS A 353 10.10 -12.39 -6.38
CA LYS A 353 10.97 -11.41 -7.04
C LYS A 353 10.11 -10.31 -7.66
N ASN A 354 10.58 -9.06 -7.59
CA ASN A 354 9.89 -7.91 -8.18
C ASN A 354 8.42 -7.84 -7.70
N ALA A 355 8.21 -7.85 -6.40
CA ALA A 355 6.89 -7.67 -5.82
C ALA A 355 6.32 -6.31 -6.28
N ILE A 356 5.61 -6.32 -7.41
CA ILE A 356 5.02 -5.15 -8.08
C ILE A 356 3.56 -4.96 -7.62
N ASP A 357 3.10 -5.77 -6.69
CA ASP A 357 1.75 -5.66 -6.16
C ASP A 357 1.73 -4.63 -5.05
N GLY A 358 1.54 -3.48 -5.44
CA GLY A 358 1.45 -2.29 -4.64
C GLY A 358 1.40 -1.12 -5.59
N LEU A 359 1.15 0.02 -5.05
CA LEU A 359 1.08 1.27 -5.78
C LEU A 359 2.47 1.59 -6.35
N SER A 360 2.77 1.08 -7.55
CA SER A 360 4.05 1.31 -8.21
C SER A 360 4.26 2.78 -8.54
N GLY A 361 5.48 3.26 -8.38
CA GLY A 361 5.83 4.64 -8.70
C GLY A 361 5.51 5.02 -10.15
N PHE A 362 5.10 6.27 -10.33
CA PHE A 362 4.77 6.87 -11.61
C PHE A 362 5.37 8.27 -11.73
N LEU A 363 5.92 8.59 -12.90
CA LEU A 363 6.53 9.90 -13.21
C LEU A 363 5.75 10.74 -14.21
N GLY A 364 4.95 10.11 -15.07
CA GLY A 364 4.18 10.79 -16.11
C GLY A 364 5.01 11.26 -17.29
N ILE A 365 6.00 10.45 -17.75
CA ILE A 365 6.85 10.74 -18.91
C ILE A 365 6.73 9.69 -20.00
N ARG A 366 7.00 10.12 -21.23
CA ARG A 366 7.31 9.24 -22.36
C ARG A 366 8.69 9.64 -22.91
N VAL A 367 9.45 8.63 -23.29
CA VAL A 367 10.81 8.80 -23.81
C VAL A 367 11.00 7.98 -25.08
N GLU A 368 11.96 8.37 -25.88
CA GLU A 368 12.45 7.63 -27.04
C GLU A 368 13.97 7.52 -27.02
N GLN A 369 14.47 6.52 -27.75
CA GLN A 369 15.90 6.31 -27.92
C GLN A 369 16.37 7.03 -29.19
N ASP A 370 16.40 8.35 -29.12
CA ASP A 370 16.86 9.22 -30.22
C ASP A 370 17.95 10.15 -29.70
N THR A 371 19.11 9.58 -29.36
CA THR A 371 20.27 10.33 -28.90
C THR A 371 21.45 10.06 -29.82
N PRO A 372 22.06 11.08 -30.46
CA PRO A 372 23.12 10.91 -31.45
C PRO A 372 24.35 10.13 -30.97
N ASP A 373 24.62 10.16 -29.68
CA ASP A 373 25.72 9.47 -29.02
C ASP A 373 25.31 8.18 -28.26
N GLY A 374 24.04 7.79 -28.38
CA GLY A 374 23.48 6.60 -27.71
C GLY A 374 23.41 6.72 -26.19
N ARG A 375 23.63 7.91 -25.61
CA ARG A 375 23.60 8.16 -24.16
C ARG A 375 22.28 8.76 -23.72
N GLY A 376 21.63 8.13 -22.75
CA GLY A 376 20.36 8.61 -22.19
C GLY A 376 19.18 8.41 -23.15
N LEU A 377 18.05 9.01 -22.79
CA LEU A 377 16.80 8.95 -23.50
C LEU A 377 16.21 10.33 -23.69
N LYS A 378 15.68 10.62 -24.87
CA LYS A 378 15.01 11.89 -25.13
C LYS A 378 13.60 11.89 -24.56
N VAL A 379 13.26 12.89 -23.79
CA VAL A 379 11.89 13.11 -23.30
C VAL A 379 11.04 13.64 -24.44
N ILE A 380 10.04 12.88 -24.88
CA ILE A 380 9.10 13.27 -25.94
C ILE A 380 7.76 13.74 -25.39
N GLN A 381 7.52 13.51 -24.12
CA GLN A 381 6.36 14.02 -23.41
C GLN A 381 6.61 14.04 -21.90
N SER A 382 6.26 15.16 -21.26
CA SER A 382 6.10 15.28 -19.82
C SER A 382 4.67 15.73 -19.56
N SER A 383 3.85 14.84 -18.96
CA SER A 383 2.42 15.11 -18.77
C SER A 383 2.24 16.26 -17.79
N ILE A 384 1.47 17.27 -18.17
CA ILE A 384 1.19 18.45 -17.34
C ILE A 384 0.66 18.00 -15.95
N GLY A 385 1.21 18.59 -14.88
CA GLY A 385 0.85 18.27 -13.50
C GLY A 385 1.45 16.96 -12.97
N SER A 386 2.13 16.14 -13.79
CA SER A 386 2.81 14.93 -13.32
C SER A 386 4.02 15.27 -12.44
N PRO A 387 4.50 14.32 -11.61
CA PRO A 387 5.68 14.52 -10.80
C PRO A 387 6.90 15.04 -11.59
N ALA A 388 7.15 14.47 -12.76
CA ALA A 388 8.26 14.90 -13.61
C ALA A 388 8.06 16.31 -14.15
N TRP A 389 6.86 16.66 -14.59
CA TRP A 389 6.53 17.99 -15.09
C TRP A 389 6.70 19.07 -14.01
N VAL A 390 6.21 18.77 -12.78
CA VAL A 390 6.33 19.67 -11.60
C VAL A 390 7.78 19.85 -11.21
N ALA A 391 8.61 18.81 -11.30
CA ALA A 391 10.05 18.89 -11.07
C ALA A 391 10.78 19.75 -12.13
N GLY A 392 10.09 20.11 -13.19
CA GLY A 392 10.66 20.92 -14.26
C GLY A 392 11.22 20.11 -15.43
N LEU A 393 10.94 18.82 -15.52
CA LEU A 393 11.27 18.01 -16.70
C LEU A 393 10.40 18.41 -17.88
N ARG A 394 11.01 18.68 -19.04
CA ARG A 394 10.34 19.19 -20.23
C ARG A 394 10.60 18.28 -21.43
N GLU A 395 9.75 18.42 -22.43
CA GLU A 395 9.96 17.83 -23.76
C GLU A 395 11.28 18.37 -24.35
N GLY A 396 12.05 17.49 -24.98
CA GLY A 396 13.38 17.79 -25.52
C GLY A 396 14.54 17.56 -24.54
N ASP A 397 14.29 17.43 -23.23
CA ASP A 397 15.33 17.06 -22.27
C ASP A 397 15.90 15.68 -22.59
N ARG A 398 17.18 15.51 -22.31
CA ARG A 398 17.86 14.22 -22.36
C ARG A 398 17.97 13.64 -20.95
N LEU A 399 17.24 12.59 -20.66
CA LEU A 399 17.29 11.88 -19.39
C LEU A 399 18.54 10.99 -19.33
N LEU A 400 19.46 11.27 -18.41
CA LEU A 400 20.74 10.57 -18.28
C LEU A 400 20.70 9.51 -17.17
N ARG A 401 20.15 9.89 -15.99
CA ARG A 401 20.11 9.01 -14.82
C ARG A 401 18.83 9.23 -14.02
N LEU A 402 18.36 8.15 -13.40
CA LEU A 402 17.29 8.14 -12.40
C LEU A 402 17.82 7.51 -11.12
N ALA A 403 17.66 8.18 -10.00
CA ALA A 403 18.15 7.70 -8.69
C ALA A 403 19.62 7.23 -8.73
N GLY A 404 20.47 7.96 -9.46
CA GLY A 404 21.86 7.61 -9.64
C GLY A 404 22.15 6.47 -10.63
N GLN A 405 21.12 5.78 -11.18
CA GLN A 405 21.28 4.71 -12.17
C GLN A 405 21.19 5.27 -13.58
N THR A 406 22.13 4.88 -14.46
CA THR A 406 22.11 5.27 -15.86
C THR A 406 20.91 4.66 -16.57
N VAL A 407 20.23 5.46 -17.41
CA VAL A 407 19.14 5.00 -18.26
C VAL A 407 19.60 4.96 -19.72
N GLY A 408 19.50 3.81 -20.36
CA GLY A 408 19.88 3.60 -21.75
C GLY A 408 18.74 3.03 -22.60
N ALA A 409 17.71 2.53 -21.96
CA ALA A 409 16.52 2.00 -22.63
C ALA A 409 15.24 2.34 -21.86
N GLN A 410 14.13 2.40 -22.58
CA GLN A 410 12.81 2.73 -21.98
C GLN A 410 12.42 1.81 -20.81
N HIS A 411 12.80 0.54 -20.87
CA HIS A 411 12.50 -0.43 -19.81
C HIS A 411 13.26 -0.12 -18.50
N ASP A 412 14.41 0.59 -18.54
CA ASP A 412 15.14 1.02 -17.35
C ASP A 412 14.31 1.96 -16.49
N ILE A 413 13.61 2.91 -17.13
CA ILE A 413 12.72 3.84 -16.42
C ILE A 413 11.65 3.07 -15.67
N GLY A 414 10.96 2.15 -16.36
CA GLY A 414 9.93 1.34 -15.73
C GLY A 414 10.46 0.47 -14.57
N ARG A 415 11.68 -0.06 -14.68
CA ARG A 415 12.32 -0.84 -13.63
C ARG A 415 12.68 0.03 -12.43
N ILE A 416 13.33 1.17 -12.66
CA ILE A 416 13.79 2.08 -11.60
C ILE A 416 12.57 2.70 -10.88
N VAL A 417 11.62 3.26 -11.63
CA VAL A 417 10.47 3.97 -11.05
C VAL A 417 9.55 3.03 -10.27
N ARG A 418 9.41 1.77 -10.71
CA ARG A 418 8.64 0.76 -9.95
C ARG A 418 9.31 0.32 -8.65
N ALA A 419 10.63 0.48 -8.54
CA ALA A 419 11.34 0.26 -7.29
C ALA A 419 11.08 1.34 -6.22
N TYR A 420 10.43 2.44 -6.62
CA TYR A 420 10.02 3.53 -5.74
C TYR A 420 8.53 3.44 -5.48
N GLY A 421 8.15 3.51 -4.22
CA GLY A 421 6.75 3.63 -3.81
C GLY A 421 6.19 5.02 -4.10
N GLY A 422 4.86 5.14 -4.17
CA GLY A 422 4.23 6.46 -4.23
C GLY A 422 4.63 7.30 -3.01
N GLY A 423 5.06 8.54 -3.25
CA GLY A 423 5.51 9.48 -2.22
C GLY A 423 7.02 9.50 -1.97
N GLU A 424 7.82 8.59 -2.54
CA GLU A 424 9.28 8.62 -2.39
C GLU A 424 9.96 9.66 -3.29
N LEU A 425 11.04 10.26 -2.79
CA LEU A 425 11.85 11.20 -3.57
C LEU A 425 12.73 10.46 -4.57
N LEU A 426 12.74 10.97 -5.81
CA LEU A 426 13.55 10.47 -6.91
C LEU A 426 14.37 11.61 -7.52
N LEU A 427 15.70 11.41 -7.60
CA LEU A 427 16.61 12.31 -8.30
C LEU A 427 16.59 11.97 -9.79
N ILE A 428 16.42 13.01 -10.63
CA ILE A 428 16.45 12.93 -12.08
C ILE A 428 17.63 13.77 -12.56
N GLU A 429 18.57 13.15 -13.28
CA GLU A 429 19.71 13.86 -13.89
C GLU A 429 19.51 13.95 -15.40
N ILE A 430 19.51 15.15 -15.92
CA ILE A 430 19.25 15.45 -17.33
C ILE A 430 20.34 16.29 -17.97
N ASP A 431 20.35 16.33 -19.29
CA ASP A 431 21.01 17.35 -20.08
C ASP A 431 19.94 18.13 -20.84
N ARG A 432 19.94 19.45 -20.67
CA ARG A 432 19.04 20.36 -21.39
C ARG A 432 19.88 21.28 -22.27
N GLY A 433 19.91 20.96 -23.57
CA GLY A 433 20.65 21.74 -24.54
C GLY A 433 22.17 21.86 -24.25
N GLY A 434 22.80 20.78 -23.75
CA GLY A 434 24.22 20.75 -23.37
C GLY A 434 24.48 21.15 -21.92
N THR A 435 23.46 21.53 -21.16
CA THR A 435 23.61 21.92 -19.75
C THR A 435 23.12 20.77 -18.84
N PRO A 436 24.00 20.19 -18.00
CA PRO A 436 23.60 19.19 -17.04
C PRO A 436 22.79 19.81 -15.91
N MET A 437 21.67 19.16 -15.56
CA MET A 437 20.77 19.61 -14.49
C MET A 437 20.34 18.42 -13.63
N SER A 438 20.10 18.68 -12.36
CA SER A 438 19.52 17.72 -11.42
C SER A 438 18.16 18.23 -10.96
N LEU A 439 17.14 17.41 -11.14
CA LEU A 439 15.76 17.68 -10.74
C LEU A 439 15.36 16.68 -9.66
N LEU A 440 14.71 17.17 -8.61
CA LEU A 440 14.17 16.31 -7.55
C LEU A 440 12.65 16.25 -7.68
N THR A 441 12.11 15.05 -7.66
CA THR A 441 10.65 14.83 -7.69
C THR A 441 10.22 13.78 -6.69
N ARG A 442 8.92 13.74 -6.39
CA ARG A 442 8.28 12.59 -5.74
C ARG A 442 7.60 11.75 -6.79
N VAL A 443 7.82 10.45 -6.75
CA VAL A 443 7.00 9.53 -7.53
C VAL A 443 5.58 9.51 -6.98
N THR A 444 4.58 9.39 -7.85
CA THR A 444 3.19 9.16 -7.46
C THR A 444 2.77 7.75 -7.81
N VAL A 445 1.57 7.38 -7.45
CA VAL A 445 0.95 6.13 -7.87
C VAL A 445 0.34 6.29 -9.24
N ARG A 446 0.42 5.26 -10.07
CA ARG A 446 -0.20 5.26 -11.40
C ARG A 446 -1.72 5.47 -11.30
N PRO A 447 -2.33 6.36 -12.10
CA PRO A 447 -3.77 6.66 -12.01
C PRO A 447 -4.68 5.44 -12.13
N ASP A 448 -4.30 4.45 -12.96
CA ASP A 448 -5.08 3.22 -13.15
C ASP A 448 -4.99 2.27 -11.94
N ASP A 449 -3.85 2.26 -11.23
CA ASP A 449 -3.64 1.45 -10.04
C ASP A 449 -4.48 1.97 -8.86
N ARG A 450 -4.95 3.21 -8.93
CA ARG A 450 -5.85 3.81 -7.94
C ARG A 450 -7.23 3.16 -7.87
N ARG A 451 -7.80 2.73 -9.00
CA ARG A 451 -9.08 2.01 -8.98
C ARG A 451 -8.95 0.69 -8.24
N ILE A 452 -7.80 0.04 -8.38
CA ILE A 452 -7.45 -1.18 -7.64
C ILE A 452 -7.24 -0.83 -6.15
N ALA A 453 -6.49 0.24 -5.87
CA ALA A 453 -6.28 0.73 -4.51
C ALA A 453 -7.58 1.19 -3.85
N GLN A 454 -8.47 1.89 -4.54
CA GLN A 454 -9.77 2.32 -3.99
C GLN A 454 -10.70 1.14 -3.71
N SER A 455 -10.66 0.08 -4.50
CA SER A 455 -11.38 -1.16 -4.20
C SER A 455 -10.75 -1.95 -3.04
N THR A 456 -9.49 -1.69 -2.71
CA THR A 456 -8.73 -2.27 -1.58
C THR A 456 -8.62 -1.33 -0.37
N MET A 457 -9.13 -0.10 -0.46
CA MET A 457 -8.95 1.00 0.50
C MET A 457 -9.57 0.81 1.90
N LEU A 458 -10.19 -0.31 2.18
CA LEU A 458 -10.55 -0.66 3.55
C LEU A 458 -9.33 -1.06 4.41
N PHE A 459 -8.14 -1.13 3.80
CA PHE A 459 -6.89 -1.46 4.50
C PHE A 459 -5.74 -0.61 3.96
N PRO A 460 -5.10 0.20 4.81
CA PRO A 460 -3.96 0.99 4.38
C PRO A 460 -2.80 0.09 3.93
N ALA A 461 -2.23 0.36 2.76
CA ALA A 461 -1.00 -0.26 2.29
C ALA A 461 0.21 0.42 2.94
N SER A 462 1.33 -0.30 3.05
CA SER A 462 2.60 0.28 3.49
C SER A 462 3.08 1.35 2.51
N ARG A 463 3.72 2.40 3.03
CA ARG A 463 4.30 3.50 2.26
C ARG A 463 5.20 3.01 1.12
N ARG A 464 6.09 2.07 1.44
CA ARG A 464 6.83 1.30 0.47
C ARG A 464 6.39 -0.15 0.56
N ALA A 465 5.84 -0.67 -0.53
CA ALA A 465 5.35 -2.04 -0.65
C ALA A 465 5.89 -2.78 -1.88
N SER A 466 6.87 -2.20 -2.57
CA SER A 466 7.46 -2.76 -3.79
C SER A 466 8.95 -2.46 -3.90
N GLY A 467 9.60 -3.01 -4.95
CA GLY A 467 11.02 -2.77 -5.22
C GLY A 467 11.98 -3.58 -4.36
N PHE A 468 11.52 -4.65 -3.73
CA PHE A 468 12.36 -5.59 -2.99
C PHE A 468 12.97 -6.63 -3.93
N GLY A 469 14.23 -6.99 -3.71
CA GLY A 469 14.94 -8.00 -4.52
C GLY A 469 14.36 -9.41 -4.39
N GLY A 470 13.71 -9.70 -3.27
CA GLY A 470 12.99 -10.94 -3.00
C GLY A 470 12.36 -10.91 -1.62
N VAL A 471 11.10 -11.31 -1.51
CA VAL A 471 10.36 -11.33 -0.25
C VAL A 471 9.62 -12.66 -0.07
N LEU A 472 9.43 -13.05 1.18
CA LEU A 472 8.46 -14.06 1.58
C LEU A 472 7.07 -13.42 1.53
N GLN A 473 6.11 -14.11 0.94
CA GLN A 473 4.71 -13.67 0.95
C GLN A 473 3.91 -14.56 1.90
N HIS A 474 3.25 -13.94 2.87
CA HIS A 474 2.35 -14.64 3.80
C HIS A 474 1.04 -13.87 3.97
N ASP A 475 0.02 -14.56 4.46
CA ASP A 475 -1.33 -14.04 4.58
C ASP A 475 -1.71 -13.54 5.97
N THR A 476 -0.72 -13.37 6.86
CA THR A 476 -0.95 -12.80 8.19
C THR A 476 -1.54 -11.39 8.07
N PRO A 477 -2.69 -11.09 8.69
CA PRO A 477 -3.38 -9.81 8.54
C PRO A 477 -2.77 -8.73 9.44
N LEU A 478 -1.57 -8.25 9.11
CA LEU A 478 -0.87 -7.24 9.90
C LEU A 478 -1.26 -5.82 9.48
N PRO A 479 -1.59 -4.91 10.39
CA PRO A 479 -1.64 -3.49 10.08
C PRO A 479 -0.24 -2.93 9.80
N CYS A 480 -0.14 -1.83 9.03
CA CYS A 480 1.15 -1.24 8.64
C CYS A 480 2.06 -0.89 9.84
N VAL A 481 1.48 -0.48 10.95
CA VAL A 481 2.20 -0.20 12.21
C VAL A 481 2.83 -1.44 12.88
N ARG A 482 2.73 -2.61 12.25
CA ARG A 482 3.39 -3.85 12.67
C ARG A 482 4.58 -4.23 11.80
N MET A 483 4.93 -3.43 10.79
CA MET A 483 6.11 -3.64 9.95
C MET A 483 7.39 -3.34 10.76
N GLY A 484 8.48 -4.03 10.44
CA GLY A 484 9.75 -4.00 11.19
C GLY A 484 9.87 -5.09 12.26
N GLY A 485 8.77 -5.75 12.63
CA GLY A 485 8.79 -6.89 13.55
C GLY A 485 9.22 -8.21 12.88
N PRO A 486 9.67 -9.22 13.67
CA PRO A 486 10.11 -10.50 13.13
C PRO A 486 8.94 -11.34 12.59
N LEU A 487 9.21 -12.10 11.54
CA LEU A 487 8.39 -13.21 11.09
C LEU A 487 9.01 -14.51 11.60
N LEU A 488 8.31 -15.23 12.44
CA LEU A 488 8.82 -16.38 13.17
C LEU A 488 8.24 -17.70 12.63
N GLY A 489 9.03 -18.75 12.66
CA GLY A 489 8.54 -20.11 12.49
C GLY A 489 7.95 -20.67 13.77
N LEU A 490 7.35 -21.88 13.70
CA LEU A 490 6.82 -22.57 14.89
C LEU A 490 7.92 -23.02 15.89
N ASP A 491 9.17 -23.01 15.48
CA ASP A 491 10.35 -23.26 16.33
C ASP A 491 10.84 -22.00 17.06
N GLY A 492 10.19 -20.85 16.83
CA GLY A 492 10.56 -19.58 17.44
C GLY A 492 11.67 -18.82 16.76
N ARG A 493 12.24 -19.34 15.68
CA ARG A 493 13.31 -18.69 14.97
C ARG A 493 12.78 -17.70 13.93
N ALA A 494 13.47 -16.59 13.74
CA ALA A 494 13.12 -15.57 12.77
C ALA A 494 13.43 -16.03 11.35
N LEU A 495 12.38 -16.29 10.58
CA LEU A 495 12.43 -16.56 9.14
C LEU A 495 12.73 -15.30 8.34
N GLY A 496 12.45 -14.13 8.91
CA GLY A 496 12.64 -12.83 8.27
C GLY A 496 12.09 -11.66 9.09
N ILE A 497 12.03 -10.50 8.44
CA ILE A 497 11.48 -9.25 9.00
C ILE A 497 10.26 -8.83 8.17
N ASN A 498 9.11 -8.65 8.80
CA ASN A 498 7.92 -8.10 8.16
C ASN A 498 8.22 -6.69 7.64
N ILE A 499 8.13 -6.49 6.33
CA ILE A 499 8.61 -5.25 5.71
C ILE A 499 7.51 -4.44 5.05
N ALA A 500 6.48 -5.07 4.51
CA ALA A 500 5.44 -4.32 3.83
C ALA A 500 4.11 -5.08 3.78
N ARG A 501 3.03 -4.31 3.73
CA ARG A 501 1.70 -4.75 3.38
C ARG A 501 1.29 -4.09 2.07
N PRO A 502 1.32 -4.82 0.93
CA PRO A 502 0.97 -4.24 -0.37
C PRO A 502 -0.54 -4.06 -0.55
N ASP A 503 -1.34 -4.95 0.07
CA ASP A 503 -2.80 -4.96 -0.03
C ASP A 503 -3.43 -5.71 1.15
N ARG A 504 -4.74 -5.92 1.11
CA ARG A 504 -5.50 -6.63 2.16
C ARG A 504 -5.18 -8.13 2.26
N THR A 505 -4.60 -8.73 1.22
CA THR A 505 -4.45 -10.19 1.09
C THR A 505 -3.04 -10.70 1.42
N ALA A 506 -2.07 -9.81 1.50
CA ALA A 506 -0.67 -10.21 1.63
C ALA A 506 0.11 -9.32 2.59
N THR A 507 1.05 -9.92 3.28
CA THR A 507 2.15 -9.26 3.98
C THR A 507 3.46 -9.82 3.42
N TYR A 508 4.45 -8.94 3.26
CA TYR A 508 5.79 -9.28 2.79
C TYR A 508 6.78 -9.25 3.93
N ALA A 509 7.69 -10.24 3.94
CA ALA A 509 8.84 -10.24 4.84
C ALA A 509 10.14 -10.40 4.06
N LEU A 510 11.17 -9.67 4.47
CA LEU A 510 12.55 -9.89 4.01
C LEU A 510 13.03 -11.22 4.59
N PRO A 511 13.57 -12.15 3.77
CA PRO A 511 14.03 -13.43 4.28
C PRO A 511 15.29 -13.28 5.15
N ALA A 512 15.46 -14.14 6.13
CA ALA A 512 16.64 -14.19 7.00
C ALA A 512 17.95 -14.18 6.19
N ALA A 513 17.99 -14.92 5.09
CA ALA A 513 19.15 -14.99 4.19
C ALA A 513 19.57 -13.63 3.59
N SER A 514 18.64 -12.67 3.46
CA SER A 514 18.95 -11.31 2.98
C SER A 514 19.45 -10.38 4.08
N VAL A 515 19.10 -10.64 5.33
CA VAL A 515 19.38 -9.76 6.48
C VAL A 515 20.62 -10.21 7.25
N LYS A 516 20.73 -11.51 7.56
CA LYS A 516 21.82 -12.08 8.36
C LYS A 516 23.23 -11.68 7.95
N PRO A 517 23.60 -11.68 6.65
CA PRO A 517 24.96 -11.31 6.23
C PRO A 517 25.35 -9.87 6.58
N LEU A 518 24.39 -8.97 6.79
CA LEU A 518 24.60 -7.55 7.05
C LEU A 518 24.70 -7.25 8.57
N LEU A 519 24.18 -8.13 9.42
CA LEU A 519 24.09 -7.92 10.86
C LEU A 519 25.44 -7.60 11.53
N PRO A 520 26.55 -8.34 11.27
CA PRO A 520 27.81 -8.05 11.94
C PRO A 520 28.29 -6.62 11.73
N GLY A 521 28.27 -6.12 10.48
CA GLY A 521 28.69 -4.76 10.16
C GLY A 521 27.76 -3.71 10.76
N TRP A 522 26.45 -3.96 10.81
CA TRP A 522 25.48 -3.05 11.41
C TRP A 522 25.62 -2.97 12.93
N ILE A 523 25.83 -4.09 13.59
CA ILE A 523 26.07 -4.17 15.06
C ILE A 523 27.38 -3.46 15.40
N GLU A 524 28.46 -3.69 14.64
CA GLU A 524 29.73 -3.02 14.82
C GLU A 524 29.60 -1.50 14.69
N ALA A 525 28.91 -1.02 13.63
CA ALA A 525 28.65 0.40 13.44
C ALA A 525 27.85 1.02 14.60
N ALA A 526 26.89 0.29 15.15
CA ALA A 526 26.09 0.73 16.29
C ALA A 526 26.96 0.88 17.56
N LYS A 527 27.81 -0.10 17.84
CA LYS A 527 28.75 -0.12 19.00
C LYS A 527 29.86 0.92 18.86
N ALA A 528 30.33 1.19 17.64
CA ALA A 528 31.31 2.25 17.34
C ALA A 528 30.76 3.68 17.49
N GLY A 529 29.48 3.84 17.84
CA GLY A 529 28.88 5.16 17.99
C GLY A 529 28.49 5.84 16.68
N THR A 530 28.50 5.13 15.55
CA THR A 530 28.08 5.68 14.25
C THR A 530 26.68 6.25 14.36
N THR A 531 26.48 7.43 13.78
CA THR A 531 25.19 8.12 13.72
C THR A 531 24.96 8.59 12.28
N LEU A 532 23.78 8.35 11.76
CA LEU A 532 23.38 8.98 10.50
C LEU A 532 23.41 10.50 10.71
N PRO A 533 23.99 11.25 9.76
CA PRO A 533 24.02 12.70 9.87
C PRO A 533 22.59 13.22 10.04
N THR A 534 22.42 14.17 10.95
CA THR A 534 21.20 14.94 11.05
C THR A 534 21.13 15.79 9.79
N VAL A 535 20.30 15.39 8.85
CA VAL A 535 20.10 16.13 7.62
C VAL A 535 19.33 17.40 7.99
N ALA A 536 19.77 18.55 7.49
CA ALA A 536 19.04 19.79 7.74
C ALA A 536 17.58 19.63 7.28
N PRO A 537 16.59 20.22 7.97
CA PRO A 537 15.19 20.10 7.59
C PRO A 537 14.93 20.36 6.11
N ILE A 538 15.63 21.33 5.52
CA ILE A 538 15.49 21.70 4.10
C ILE A 538 15.96 20.59 3.14
N ASP A 539 16.92 19.78 3.55
CA ASP A 539 17.43 18.66 2.73
C ASP A 539 16.53 17.43 2.81
N LEU A 540 15.65 17.39 3.81
CA LEU A 540 14.72 16.29 4.05
C LEU A 540 13.35 16.52 3.44
N TRP A 541 12.92 17.79 3.40
CA TRP A 541 11.61 18.19 2.93
C TRP A 541 11.71 18.73 1.51
N PRO A 542 10.78 18.39 0.63
CA PRO A 542 10.78 18.94 -0.70
C PRO A 542 10.61 20.46 -0.63
N PRO A 543 11.50 21.20 -1.33
CA PRO A 543 11.48 22.65 -1.29
C PRO A 543 10.21 23.19 -1.92
N MET A 544 9.66 24.25 -1.33
CA MET A 544 8.66 25.08 -1.99
C MET A 544 9.32 25.82 -3.16
N GLN A 545 8.61 25.92 -4.26
CA GLN A 545 9.07 26.69 -5.42
C GLN A 545 8.91 28.20 -5.14
N ARG A 546 9.99 28.96 -5.33
CA ARG A 546 9.94 30.42 -5.17
C ARG A 546 9.52 31.07 -6.50
N SER A 547 8.52 31.93 -6.45
CA SER A 547 8.09 32.80 -7.55
C SER A 547 7.90 34.23 -7.03
N GLY A 548 8.88 35.10 -7.29
CA GLY A 548 8.90 36.46 -6.74
C GLY A 548 8.88 36.49 -5.21
N SER A 549 7.87 37.11 -4.62
CA SER A 549 7.62 37.17 -3.16
C SER A 549 6.81 35.99 -2.62
N ARG A 550 6.56 34.95 -3.40
CA ARG A 550 5.76 33.80 -3.05
C ARG A 550 6.60 32.52 -3.03
N TRP A 551 6.24 31.59 -2.15
CA TRP A 551 6.74 30.22 -2.11
C TRP A 551 5.54 29.29 -2.26
N ILE A 552 5.58 28.39 -3.20
CA ILE A 552 4.48 27.50 -3.58
C ILE A 552 4.86 26.06 -3.25
N GLY A 553 4.16 25.45 -2.32
CA GLY A 553 4.23 24.02 -2.01
C GLY A 553 3.28 23.25 -2.92
N HIS A 554 3.85 22.58 -3.92
CA HIS A 554 3.07 21.83 -4.89
C HIS A 554 2.67 20.45 -4.30
N PRO A 555 1.42 19.98 -4.49
CA PRO A 555 0.95 18.70 -3.92
C PRO A 555 1.81 17.50 -4.30
N ALA A 556 2.32 17.46 -5.56
CA ALA A 556 3.19 16.38 -6.03
C ALA A 556 4.53 16.30 -5.29
N LEU A 557 4.96 17.38 -4.66
CA LEU A 557 6.22 17.45 -3.92
C LEU A 557 6.04 17.42 -2.39
N ALA A 558 4.78 17.31 -1.89
CA ALA A 558 4.53 17.25 -0.45
C ALA A 558 5.15 16.02 0.20
N GLU A 559 5.71 16.16 1.39
CA GLU A 559 5.92 15.00 2.26
C GLU A 559 4.55 14.57 2.80
N LEU A 560 4.23 13.30 2.66
CA LEU A 560 2.95 12.76 3.12
C LEU A 560 3.21 11.90 4.36
N GLU A 561 2.65 12.29 5.47
CA GLU A 561 2.67 11.55 6.72
C GLU A 561 1.27 10.98 6.98
N GLY A 562 1.18 9.69 7.22
CA GLY A 562 -0.07 8.95 7.32
C GLY A 562 -0.21 7.93 6.20
N SER A 563 -0.63 6.73 6.56
CA SER A 563 -0.66 5.57 5.67
C SER A 563 -1.71 5.68 4.55
N SER A 564 -2.68 6.58 4.68
CA SER A 564 -3.78 6.73 3.72
C SER A 564 -3.58 7.86 2.71
N LEU A 565 -2.64 8.79 2.95
CA LEU A 565 -2.45 9.93 2.06
C LEU A 565 -1.79 9.52 0.76
N VAL A 566 -2.36 9.96 -0.35
CA VAL A 566 -1.82 9.78 -1.70
C VAL A 566 -1.88 11.09 -2.48
N TYR A 567 -0.85 11.32 -3.29
CA TYR A 567 -0.93 12.35 -4.31
C TYR A 567 -1.75 11.83 -5.50
N ALA A 568 -2.81 12.54 -5.80
CA ALA A 568 -3.71 12.25 -6.89
C ALA A 568 -3.39 13.11 -8.12
N PHE A 569 -2.67 12.51 -9.09
CA PHE A 569 -2.56 13.06 -10.43
C PHE A 569 -3.74 12.59 -11.29
N ASP A 570 -4.60 13.50 -11.66
CA ASP A 570 -5.63 13.31 -12.69
C ASP A 570 -5.46 14.43 -13.70
N GLN A 571 -5.36 14.11 -14.99
CA GLN A 571 -5.29 15.12 -16.07
C GLN A 571 -6.48 16.10 -16.06
N ARG A 572 -7.54 15.76 -15.34
CA ARG A 572 -8.75 16.57 -15.13
C ARG A 572 -8.66 17.53 -13.93
N VAL A 573 -7.60 17.45 -13.14
CA VAL A 573 -7.36 18.32 -11.98
C VAL A 573 -5.96 18.90 -12.11
N ASP A 574 -5.87 20.20 -12.36
CA ASP A 574 -4.59 20.91 -12.38
C ASP A 574 -4.42 21.64 -11.03
N PRO A 575 -3.33 21.39 -10.34
CA PRO A 575 -2.13 20.59 -10.60
C PRO A 575 -2.10 19.21 -9.96
N GLY A 576 -3.24 18.59 -9.66
CA GLY A 576 -3.38 17.41 -8.83
C GLY A 576 -3.62 17.76 -7.36
N VAL A 577 -4.01 16.78 -6.57
CA VAL A 577 -4.42 16.98 -5.17
C VAL A 577 -3.87 15.89 -4.25
N ILE A 578 -3.82 16.17 -2.95
CA ILE A 578 -3.59 15.19 -1.90
C ILE A 578 -4.96 14.75 -1.40
N GLU A 579 -5.22 13.46 -1.40
CA GLU A 579 -6.46 12.83 -0.94
C GLU A 579 -6.19 11.63 -0.01
N GLY A 580 -7.22 10.98 0.49
CA GLY A 580 -7.09 9.81 1.37
C GLY A 580 -6.95 10.16 2.86
N TRP A 581 -7.56 11.24 3.30
CA TRP A 581 -7.54 11.75 4.67
C TRP A 581 -8.37 10.90 5.65
N THR A 582 -8.16 9.60 5.67
CA THR A 582 -8.86 8.68 6.60
C THR A 582 -8.17 8.56 7.95
N ASP A 583 -6.89 8.91 8.04
CA ASP A 583 -6.15 8.98 9.30
C ASP A 583 -6.30 10.39 9.90
N PRO A 584 -6.90 10.54 11.11
CA PRO A 584 -7.08 11.85 11.75
C PRO A 584 -5.77 12.54 12.12
N LEU A 585 -4.64 11.82 12.08
CA LEU A 585 -3.32 12.34 12.38
C LEU A 585 -2.48 12.58 11.11
N ALA A 586 -3.05 12.30 9.93
CA ALA A 586 -2.35 12.51 8.68
C ALA A 586 -1.97 13.98 8.44
N ARG A 587 -0.80 14.22 7.85
CA ARG A 587 -0.37 15.55 7.42
C ARG A 587 0.44 15.51 6.13
N CYS A 588 0.47 16.64 5.42
CA CYS A 588 1.39 16.88 4.31
C CYS A 588 2.22 18.14 4.60
N ALA A 589 3.47 18.17 4.18
CA ALA A 589 4.38 19.24 4.53
C ALA A 589 5.40 19.57 3.42
N TRP A 590 5.91 20.78 3.46
CA TRP A 590 6.94 21.32 2.56
C TRP A 590 7.95 22.14 3.37
N ALA A 591 9.19 22.29 2.86
CA ALA A 591 10.19 23.15 3.43
C ALA A 591 10.43 24.41 2.57
N ALA A 592 10.73 25.52 3.21
CA ALA A 592 11.18 26.73 2.55
C ALA A 592 12.36 27.35 3.32
N GLU A 593 13.36 27.83 2.59
CA GLU A 593 14.37 28.71 3.15
C GLU A 593 13.85 30.14 3.08
N LEU A 594 13.58 30.75 4.23
CA LEU A 594 12.94 32.04 4.32
C LEU A 594 13.89 33.09 4.95
N ASP A 595 13.82 34.30 4.47
CA ASP A 595 14.48 35.47 5.07
C ASP A 595 13.67 35.99 6.28
N PRO A 596 14.24 36.79 7.19
CA PRO A 596 13.48 37.45 8.24
C PRO A 596 12.33 38.29 7.65
N GLY A 597 11.14 38.18 8.24
CA GLY A 597 9.96 38.90 7.73
C GLY A 597 8.66 38.30 8.16
N THR A 598 7.56 38.92 7.72
CA THR A 598 6.20 38.44 7.95
C THR A 598 5.68 37.74 6.74
N TYR A 599 5.03 36.56 6.94
CA TYR A 599 4.53 35.71 5.88
C TYR A 599 3.06 35.39 6.12
N ASP A 600 2.25 35.54 5.09
CA ASP A 600 0.88 35.01 5.03
C ASP A 600 0.87 33.62 4.41
N MET A 601 0.12 32.70 5.00
CA MET A 601 -0.12 31.34 4.50
C MET A 601 -1.50 31.24 3.86
N PHE A 602 -1.55 30.54 2.72
CA PHE A 602 -2.79 30.22 2.02
C PHE A 602 -2.77 28.73 1.63
N ILE A 603 -3.94 28.09 1.69
CA ILE A 603 -4.13 26.70 1.26
C ILE A 603 -5.24 26.60 0.21
N GLU A 604 -4.98 25.87 -0.86
CA GLU A 604 -5.99 25.45 -1.83
C GLU A 604 -6.61 24.14 -1.37
N ALA A 605 -7.94 24.09 -1.23
CA ALA A 605 -8.62 22.90 -0.77
C ALA A 605 -10.03 22.79 -1.35
N GLY A 606 -10.62 21.59 -1.27
CA GLY A 606 -11.98 21.30 -1.66
C GLY A 606 -12.51 20.05 -0.98
N LEU A 607 -13.79 19.75 -1.21
CA LEU A 607 -14.45 18.53 -0.74
C LEU A 607 -15.05 17.78 -1.94
N VAL A 608 -14.82 16.47 -1.99
CA VAL A 608 -15.33 15.61 -3.07
C VAL A 608 -16.71 15.07 -2.67
N GLY A 609 -17.73 15.33 -3.49
CA GLY A 609 -18.99 14.60 -3.46
C GLY A 609 -20.21 15.26 -2.81
N HIS A 610 -20.12 16.36 -2.03
CA HIS A 610 -21.31 16.96 -1.37
C HIS A 610 -21.25 18.48 -1.26
N ALA A 611 -22.30 19.15 -1.76
CA ALA A 611 -22.39 20.60 -1.90
C ALA A 611 -22.60 21.39 -0.60
N GLU A 612 -22.93 20.75 0.52
CA GLU A 612 -23.36 21.44 1.75
C GLU A 612 -22.50 21.14 3.00
N ARG A 613 -21.38 20.43 2.85
CA ARG A 613 -20.52 20.09 3.99
C ARG A 613 -19.40 21.12 4.19
N SER A 614 -19.03 21.32 5.44
CA SER A 614 -17.79 22.00 5.82
C SER A 614 -16.81 21.00 6.45
N ALA A 615 -15.53 21.15 6.16
CA ALA A 615 -14.47 20.41 6.80
C ALA A 615 -13.51 21.36 7.50
N THR A 616 -12.72 20.83 8.43
CA THR A 616 -11.62 21.57 9.05
C THR A 616 -10.30 20.95 8.71
N ILE A 617 -9.25 21.76 8.62
CA ILE A 617 -7.88 21.33 8.54
C ILE A 617 -7.01 22.25 9.37
N ASP A 618 -6.05 21.71 10.09
CA ASP A 618 -5.04 22.49 10.79
C ASP A 618 -3.87 22.79 9.84
N VAL A 619 -3.47 24.04 9.74
CA VAL A 619 -2.33 24.49 8.97
C VAL A 619 -1.34 25.16 9.91
N GLY A 620 -0.09 24.74 9.86
CA GLY A 620 0.93 25.23 10.78
C GLY A 620 2.31 25.37 10.15
N TYR A 621 3.26 25.83 10.95
CA TYR A 621 4.65 25.91 10.57
C TYR A 621 5.55 25.53 11.75
N GLU A 622 6.75 25.03 11.44
CA GLU A 622 7.82 24.72 12.38
C GLU A 622 9.09 25.43 11.90
N ALA A 623 9.71 26.21 12.77
CA ALA A 623 11.01 26.81 12.51
C ALA A 623 12.10 26.02 13.28
N SER A 624 13.35 26.03 12.78
CA SER A 624 14.45 25.35 13.47
C SER A 624 14.62 25.84 14.91
N ALA A 625 14.84 24.92 15.86
CA ALA A 625 14.97 25.19 17.29
C ALA A 625 16.08 26.19 17.69
N ALA A 626 16.99 26.49 16.78
CA ALA A 626 18.00 27.53 16.97
C ALA A 626 17.44 28.97 17.00
N GLN A 627 16.18 29.15 16.62
CA GLN A 627 15.52 30.45 16.51
C GLN A 627 14.61 30.81 17.71
N ASP A 628 14.39 29.88 18.64
CA ASP A 628 13.45 30.05 19.78
C ASP A 628 14.16 30.46 21.11
N GLY A 629 15.33 31.04 21.03
CA GLY A 629 16.05 31.60 22.17
C GLY A 629 15.53 32.99 22.61
N GLY A 630 14.39 33.05 23.32
CA GLY A 630 13.94 34.33 23.86
C GLY A 630 12.59 34.28 24.56
N ARG A 631 12.56 34.01 25.87
CA ARG A 631 11.48 34.41 26.74
C ARG A 631 11.28 35.93 26.65
N GLY A 632 10.20 36.37 26.09
CA GLY A 632 9.75 37.74 26.05
C GLY A 632 8.26 37.84 26.24
N ASN A 633 7.84 38.28 27.43
CA ASN A 633 6.47 38.69 27.76
C ASN A 633 5.87 39.55 26.66
N ALA A 634 4.81 39.12 26.06
CA ALA A 634 3.87 40.01 25.36
C ALA A 634 2.45 39.54 25.65
N GLY A 635 1.65 40.53 26.07
CA GLY A 635 0.38 40.47 26.74
C GLY A 635 -0.69 39.57 26.11
N ALA A 636 -1.47 39.05 26.99
CA ALA A 636 -2.67 38.25 26.75
C ALA A 636 -3.67 38.98 25.85
N ALA A 637 -4.05 38.31 24.77
CA ALA A 637 -5.36 38.41 24.15
C ALA A 637 -5.69 37.05 23.50
N ASP A 638 -6.68 36.45 24.14
CA ASP A 638 -7.52 35.31 23.68
C ASP A 638 -6.86 33.98 23.31
N GLY A 639 -6.84 33.08 24.26
CA GLY A 639 -7.21 31.69 24.19
C GLY A 639 -6.50 30.79 23.13
N ALA A 640 -5.17 30.64 23.21
CA ALA A 640 -4.51 29.53 22.48
C ALA A 640 -3.42 28.91 23.36
N ALA A 641 -3.46 27.59 23.47
CA ALA A 641 -2.52 26.80 24.25
C ALA A 641 -1.08 27.00 23.77
N ASP A 642 -0.18 27.34 24.72
CA ASP A 642 1.27 27.37 24.53
C ASP A 642 1.80 25.95 24.33
N GLY A 643 2.17 25.60 23.07
CA GLY A 643 2.89 24.37 22.69
C GLY A 643 3.75 24.64 21.47
N PRO A 644 4.78 23.83 21.18
CA PRO A 644 5.66 24.01 20.03
C PRO A 644 4.96 23.90 18.67
N ASP A 645 3.73 23.47 18.61
CA ASP A 645 2.88 23.36 17.42
C ASP A 645 2.05 24.62 17.22
N ARG A 646 2.55 25.58 16.45
CA ARG A 646 1.79 26.78 16.06
C ARG A 646 0.88 26.46 14.87
N ALA A 647 -0.22 25.76 15.15
CA ALA A 647 -1.24 25.41 14.16
C ALA A 647 -2.46 26.34 14.26
N LYS A 648 -3.00 26.75 13.12
CA LYS A 648 -4.26 27.45 12.99
C LYS A 648 -5.29 26.54 12.33
N ARG A 649 -6.45 26.39 12.96
CA ARG A 649 -7.57 25.66 12.35
C ARG A 649 -8.21 26.48 11.25
N VAL A 650 -8.24 25.95 10.05
CA VAL A 650 -8.87 26.53 8.86
C VAL A 650 -10.20 25.83 8.61
N TRP A 651 -11.27 26.61 8.50
CA TRP A 651 -12.58 26.12 8.13
C TRP A 651 -12.74 26.17 6.62
N ILE A 652 -12.80 25.00 5.99
CA ILE A 652 -13.04 24.84 4.57
C ILE A 652 -14.55 24.69 4.40
N LYS A 653 -15.18 25.74 3.86
CA LYS A 653 -16.57 25.68 3.46
C LYS A 653 -16.62 25.29 2.00
N ALA A 654 -17.42 24.29 1.65
CA ALA A 654 -17.78 24.03 0.27
C ALA A 654 -18.62 25.22 -0.23
N THR A 655 -17.95 26.16 -0.89
CA THR A 655 -18.59 27.38 -1.39
C THR A 655 -19.20 27.22 -2.77
N GLN A 656 -19.00 26.08 -3.41
CA GLN A 656 -19.58 25.73 -4.74
C GLN A 656 -19.82 24.22 -4.81
N PRO A 657 -20.84 23.76 -5.55
CA PRO A 657 -21.02 22.33 -5.78
C PRO A 657 -19.73 21.76 -6.38
N PRO A 658 -19.25 20.63 -5.89
CA PRO A 658 -18.01 19.99 -6.36
C PRO A 658 -18.10 19.54 -7.83
N ASN A 659 -19.21 19.76 -8.49
CA ASN A 659 -19.50 19.41 -9.86
C ASN A 659 -19.42 20.58 -10.85
N GLU A 660 -19.14 21.81 -10.44
CA GLU A 660 -18.80 22.85 -11.39
C GLU A 660 -17.40 22.60 -11.95
N ARG A 661 -17.36 21.77 -12.96
CA ARG A 661 -16.19 21.56 -13.81
C ARG A 661 -16.15 22.67 -14.84
N VAL A 662 -15.22 23.60 -14.69
CA VAL A 662 -14.81 24.45 -15.81
C VAL A 662 -13.87 23.59 -16.66
N ASP A 663 -14.26 23.29 -17.88
CA ASP A 663 -13.52 22.44 -18.82
C ASP A 663 -13.17 21.02 -18.31
N GLY A 664 -14.03 20.45 -17.46
CA GLY A 664 -13.82 19.10 -16.89
C GLY A 664 -12.85 19.03 -15.71
N ARG A 665 -12.31 20.16 -15.24
CA ARG A 665 -11.35 20.23 -14.13
C ARG A 665 -12.03 20.59 -12.81
N MET A 666 -11.53 20.02 -11.69
CA MET A 666 -11.98 20.36 -10.35
C MET A 666 -11.38 21.72 -9.96
N LYS A 667 -12.21 22.67 -9.55
CA LYS A 667 -11.78 23.97 -9.07
C LYS A 667 -11.62 23.92 -7.54
N LEU A 668 -10.40 24.12 -7.03
CA LEU A 668 -10.12 24.28 -5.62
C LEU A 668 -10.32 25.75 -5.22
N ALA A 669 -10.77 25.99 -3.98
CA ALA A 669 -10.85 27.32 -3.42
C ALA A 669 -9.61 27.59 -2.55
N THR A 670 -9.16 28.85 -2.55
CA THR A 670 -8.02 29.31 -1.74
C THR A 670 -8.54 29.89 -0.41
N PHE A 671 -8.00 29.40 0.70
CA PHE A 671 -8.35 29.81 2.05
C PHE A 671 -7.14 30.45 2.75
N PRO A 672 -7.32 31.56 3.48
CA PRO A 672 -6.26 32.11 4.32
C PRO A 672 -5.99 31.16 5.49
N ALA A 673 -4.76 30.70 5.62
CA ALA A 673 -4.36 29.69 6.58
C ALA A 673 -3.62 30.25 7.82
N GLY A 674 -3.19 31.51 7.79
CA GLY A 674 -2.55 32.15 8.93
C GLY A 674 -1.47 33.13 8.55
N ARG A 675 -0.84 33.73 9.57
CA ARG A 675 0.29 34.63 9.44
C ARG A 675 1.34 34.28 10.49
N PHE A 676 2.62 34.32 10.12
CA PHE A 676 3.73 34.17 11.07
C PHE A 676 4.84 35.19 10.79
N ASN A 677 5.70 35.39 11.78
CA ASN A 677 6.84 36.28 11.68
C ASN A 677 8.12 35.53 11.98
N LEU A 678 9.09 35.62 11.07
CA LEU A 678 10.38 35.00 11.19
C LEU A 678 11.42 36.07 11.58
N ARG A 679 12.20 35.85 12.64
CA ARG A 679 13.20 36.81 13.14
C ARG A 679 14.55 36.68 12.49
N GLU A 680 14.90 35.44 12.10
CA GLU A 680 16.20 35.13 11.51
C GLU A 680 15.98 34.28 10.25
N ARG A 681 16.94 34.36 9.32
CA ARG A 681 16.92 33.51 8.13
C ARG A 681 17.10 32.06 8.50
N GLY A 682 16.29 31.19 7.93
CA GLY A 682 16.44 29.76 8.11
C GLY A 682 15.34 28.90 7.50
N PRO A 683 15.50 27.60 7.63
CA PRO A 683 14.51 26.64 7.13
C PRO A 683 13.24 26.67 7.96
N VAL A 684 12.11 26.69 7.27
CA VAL A 684 10.76 26.61 7.83
C VAL A 684 10.03 25.47 7.16
N VAL A 685 9.46 24.57 7.96
CA VAL A 685 8.55 23.53 7.48
C VAL A 685 7.13 24.04 7.64
N VAL A 686 6.36 24.07 6.57
CA VAL A 686 4.93 24.39 6.60
C VAL A 686 4.13 23.14 6.30
N TRP A 687 3.03 22.95 7.02
CA TRP A 687 2.26 21.73 6.93
C TRP A 687 0.76 21.98 7.00
N ALA A 688 0.00 21.03 6.45
CA ALA A 688 -1.44 20.92 6.62
C ALA A 688 -1.80 19.49 7.09
N GLY A 689 -2.70 19.38 8.08
CA GLY A 689 -3.00 18.08 8.67
C GLY A 689 -4.22 18.10 9.59
N ARG A 690 -4.45 16.99 10.30
CA ARG A 690 -5.59 16.79 11.21
C ARG A 690 -6.94 17.10 10.54
N PRO A 691 -7.27 16.38 9.46
CA PRO A 691 -8.45 16.65 8.65
C PRO A 691 -9.73 16.39 9.44
N GLY A 692 -10.74 17.23 9.22
CA GLY A 692 -12.08 17.07 9.78
C GLY A 692 -13.02 16.21 8.94
N ALA A 693 -12.59 15.75 7.75
CA ALA A 693 -13.40 14.92 6.86
C ALA A 693 -12.51 14.08 5.91
N PRO A 694 -12.90 12.82 5.62
CA PRO A 694 -12.11 11.93 4.75
C PRO A 694 -12.18 12.28 3.26
N ASP A 695 -13.18 13.03 2.84
CA ASP A 695 -13.43 13.50 1.47
C ASP A 695 -12.74 14.83 1.16
N LEU A 696 -11.89 15.31 2.06
CA LEU A 696 -11.06 16.50 1.86
C LEU A 696 -9.99 16.25 0.79
N VAL A 697 -9.77 17.23 -0.06
CA VAL A 697 -8.65 17.28 -1.01
C VAL A 697 -7.88 18.58 -0.83
N ILE A 698 -6.55 18.50 -0.91
CA ILE A 698 -5.66 19.64 -0.75
C ILE A 698 -4.84 19.80 -2.02
N GLY A 699 -4.83 21.03 -2.52
CA GLY A 699 -4.00 21.49 -3.62
C GLY A 699 -2.68 22.12 -3.13
N ARG A 700 -2.43 23.36 -3.54
CA ARG A 700 -1.20 24.08 -3.20
C ARG A 700 -1.26 24.68 -1.81
N LEU A 701 -0.10 24.75 -1.13
CA LEU A 701 0.12 25.62 0.01
C LEU A 701 1.04 26.76 -0.41
N THR A 702 0.65 28.01 -0.17
CA THR A 702 1.38 29.21 -0.62
C THR A 702 1.78 30.06 0.57
N LEU A 703 3.04 30.49 0.62
CA LEU A 703 3.52 31.54 1.49
C LEU A 703 3.71 32.83 0.68
N ARG A 704 3.34 33.96 1.27
CA ARG A 704 3.53 35.29 0.68
C ARG A 704 4.20 36.19 1.68
N ALA A 705 5.35 36.81 1.31
CA ALA A 705 5.96 37.82 2.14
C ALA A 705 5.10 39.10 2.17
N VAL A 706 4.88 39.64 3.38
CA VAL A 706 3.98 40.80 3.60
C VAL A 706 4.78 42.13 3.43
N ASP A 707 6.05 42.10 3.78
CA ASP A 707 6.92 43.30 3.80
C ASP A 707 7.63 43.59 2.46
N ALA A 708 7.40 42.79 1.42
CA ALA A 708 7.85 43.16 0.06
C ALA A 708 7.00 44.35 -0.39
N ALA A 709 7.60 45.53 -0.47
CA ALA A 709 6.98 46.78 -0.91
C ALA A 709 6.04 46.50 -2.09
N ALA A 710 4.74 46.67 -1.84
CA ALA A 710 3.72 46.40 -2.80
C ALA A 710 3.95 47.24 -4.05
N ASN A 711 4.35 46.59 -5.14
CA ASN A 711 4.18 47.14 -6.46
C ASN A 711 2.73 46.89 -6.87
N PRO A 712 1.85 47.90 -6.88
CA PRO A 712 0.40 47.69 -7.04
C PRO A 712 -0.01 47.21 -8.44
N GLY A 713 0.94 46.85 -9.30
CA GLY A 713 0.70 46.43 -10.68
C GLY A 713 0.81 44.91 -10.98
N GLU A 714 1.26 44.11 -10.01
CA GLU A 714 1.51 42.65 -10.24
C GLU A 714 0.44 41.71 -9.66
N ASP A 715 -0.64 42.21 -9.10
CA ASP A 715 -1.62 41.42 -8.36
C ASP A 715 -2.77 40.80 -9.22
N ALA A 716 -2.72 40.93 -10.52
CA ALA A 716 -3.59 40.09 -11.38
C ALA A 716 -2.85 38.81 -11.78
N PRO A 717 -3.45 37.63 -11.68
CA PRO A 717 -2.87 36.44 -12.24
C PRO A 717 -2.80 36.62 -13.75
N LYS A 718 -1.63 37.01 -14.28
CA LYS A 718 -1.38 36.80 -15.70
C LYS A 718 -1.37 35.30 -15.89
N ALA A 719 -2.27 34.79 -16.71
CA ALA A 719 -2.18 33.44 -17.23
C ALA A 719 -0.77 33.25 -17.78
N ASP A 720 -0.11 32.24 -17.29
CA ASP A 720 1.17 31.81 -17.84
C ASP A 720 0.94 31.49 -19.32
N PRO A 721 1.68 32.04 -20.27
CA PRO A 721 1.46 31.74 -21.69
C PRO A 721 1.69 30.27 -22.05
N ASP A 722 2.13 29.44 -21.10
CA ASP A 722 2.33 27.99 -21.23
C ASP A 722 1.31 27.16 -20.40
N GLU A 723 0.21 27.77 -19.85
CA GLU A 723 -0.93 27.04 -19.26
C GLU A 723 -1.88 26.42 -20.31
#